data_4ddc3abe1f79ec5f1c69e9dc8ffc45ec
#
_entry.id   4ddc3abe1f79ec5f1c69e9dc8ffc45ec
#
_cell.length_a   1.000
_cell.length_b   1.000
_cell.length_c   1.000
_cell.angle_alpha   90.00
_cell.angle_beta   90.00
_cell.angle_gamma   90.00
#
_symmetry.space_group_name_H-M   'P 1'
#
loop_
_entity.id
_entity.type
_entity.pdbx_description
1 polymer ?
#
loop_
_entity_poly.entity_id
_entity_poly.type
_entity_poly.pdbx_seq_one_letter_code
_entity_poly.pdbx_strand_id
1 'polypeptide(L)'
;SHVGRHGMALGPHRGGDPRGPEEGGGVYSADKKVVASHPMTRDSASGAWSWQGGSDLKGAFYRYAMTVYHPQSRKVEQYEVTDPYAHSLSTNSEYSQVVDLNDSALKPEGWDGLTMPHAQKTKADLAKMTIHESHIRDLSAWDQTVPAELRGKYLALTAQESNMVQHLKQLSASGVTHIELLPVFDLATVNEFSDKVADIQQPFSRLCEINSAVKSSEFAGYCDSGSTVEEVLTQLKQNDSKDNPQVQALNTLVAQTDSYNWGYDPFHYTVPEGSYATDPEGTARIKEFRTMIQAIKQDLGMNVIMDVVYNHTNAAGPTDRTSVLDKIVPWYYQRLNETTGSVESATCCSDSAPEHRMFAKLIADSLAVWTTDYKIDGFRFDLMGYHPKAQILSAWERIKALNPDIYFFGEGWDSNQSDRFEIASQINLKGTGIGTFSDRLRDAVRGGGPFDSGDALRQNQGVGSGAGVLPNELTPLTDDQARHLADLTRLGMAGNLADFVLIDKDGAVKRGSEIDYNGAPGGYAADPTEVVNYVSKHDNQTLWDMISYKAAQEADLDTRVRMQAVSLATVMLGQGIAFDQQGSELLRSKSFTRDSYDSGDWFNRVDYSLQDNNYNVGMPRSSDDGSNYDIIARVKDAVATPGETELKQMTAFYQELTALRKSSPLFTLGDGATVMKRVDFRNTGADQQTGLLVMTIDDGMQAGASLDSRVDGIVVAINAAPESRTLQDFAGTSLQLSAIQQAAGDRSLASGVQVAADGSVTLPAWSVAVLELPQGESQGAGLPVSSK
;
A
#
# COMPACT_ATOMS: atom_id res chain seq x y z
N SER A 1 -35.80 -0.46 10.28
CA SER A 1 -34.99 -1.58 10.75
C SER A 1 -34.83 -2.61 9.62
N HIS A 2 -33.75 -2.54 8.88
CA HIS A 2 -33.47 -3.52 7.84
C HIS A 2 -32.51 -4.57 8.43
N VAL A 3 -33.04 -5.46 9.23
CA VAL A 3 -32.36 -6.71 9.55
C VAL A 3 -32.46 -7.58 8.31
N GLY A 4 -31.37 -7.67 7.55
CA GLY A 4 -31.10 -8.75 6.62
C GLY A 4 -32.16 -9.08 5.56
N ARG A 5 -32.40 -8.16 4.59
CA ARG A 5 -32.90 -8.60 3.28
C ARG A 5 -31.69 -8.80 2.35
N HIS A 6 -30.93 -9.81 2.58
CA HIS A 6 -29.92 -10.25 1.63
C HIS A 6 -30.26 -11.65 1.16
N GLY A 7 -31.13 -11.71 0.16
CA GLY A 7 -31.28 -12.91 -0.65
C GLY A 7 -30.09 -12.97 -1.61
N MET A 8 -29.28 -14.01 -1.55
CA MET A 8 -28.39 -14.33 -2.64
C MET A 8 -29.20 -14.77 -3.84
N ALA A 9 -29.06 -14.06 -4.96
CA ALA A 9 -29.57 -14.54 -6.22
C ALA A 9 -28.61 -15.64 -6.71
N LEU A 10 -29.09 -16.86 -6.68
CA LEU A 10 -28.41 -18.01 -7.28
C LEU A 10 -28.71 -17.98 -8.78
N GLY A 11 -27.65 -17.94 -9.60
CA GLY A 11 -27.83 -17.99 -11.05
C GLY A 11 -28.55 -19.26 -11.53
N PRO A 12 -29.04 -19.28 -12.77
CA PRO A 12 -29.78 -20.43 -13.28
C PRO A 12 -28.90 -21.68 -13.40
N HIS A 13 -29.28 -22.75 -12.71
CA HIS A 13 -28.64 -24.06 -12.88
C HIS A 13 -28.85 -24.55 -14.32
N ARG A 14 -27.81 -24.82 -15.03
CA ARG A 14 -27.83 -25.65 -16.23
C ARG A 14 -27.57 -27.10 -15.83
N GLY A 15 -28.59 -27.91 -15.76
CA GLY A 15 -28.41 -29.35 -15.76
C GLY A 15 -29.25 -30.15 -14.75
N GLY A 16 -30.32 -30.66 -15.10
CA GLY A 16 -30.69 -32.03 -15.12
C GLY A 16 -31.14 -32.77 -13.84
N ASP A 17 -31.50 -32.13 -12.72
CA ASP A 17 -32.28 -32.82 -11.69
C ASP A 17 -33.65 -32.14 -11.56
N PRO A 18 -34.75 -32.87 -11.78
CA PRO A 18 -36.10 -32.31 -11.63
C PRO A 18 -36.48 -31.95 -10.19
N ARG A 19 -35.62 -32.23 -9.22
CA ARG A 19 -35.89 -31.92 -7.82
C ARG A 19 -35.17 -30.65 -7.33
N GLY A 20 -34.36 -29.99 -8.13
CA GLY A 20 -33.63 -28.76 -7.75
C GLY A 20 -32.86 -28.85 -6.42
N PRO A 21 -31.88 -27.96 -6.18
CA PRO A 21 -31.19 -27.98 -4.90
C PRO A 21 -32.15 -27.64 -3.73
N GLU A 22 -32.04 -28.38 -2.66
CA GLU A 22 -32.71 -28.04 -1.39
C GLU A 22 -31.76 -27.12 -0.62
N GLU A 23 -32.23 -25.92 -0.30
CA GLU A 23 -31.48 -24.95 0.47
C GLU A 23 -32.20 -24.59 1.77
N GLY A 24 -31.45 -24.48 2.84
CA GLY A 24 -31.94 -24.15 4.16
C GLY A 24 -30.96 -23.27 4.96
N GLY A 25 -31.47 -22.69 6.03
CA GLY A 25 -30.70 -21.95 7.00
C GLY A 25 -30.67 -22.64 8.35
N GLY A 26 -29.48 -22.90 8.89
CA GLY A 26 -29.27 -23.34 10.25
C GLY A 26 -29.07 -22.15 11.19
N VAL A 27 -29.79 -22.11 12.31
CA VAL A 27 -29.63 -21.11 13.37
C VAL A 27 -28.94 -21.77 14.56
N TYR A 28 -27.95 -21.11 15.12
CA TYR A 28 -27.10 -21.64 16.19
C TYR A 28 -27.10 -20.69 17.39
N SER A 29 -27.02 -21.24 18.59
CA SER A 29 -26.81 -20.51 19.84
C SER A 29 -25.35 -20.05 19.98
N ALA A 30 -25.07 -19.29 21.03
CA ALA A 30 -23.68 -18.77 21.30
C ALA A 30 -22.65 -19.90 21.45
N ASP A 31 -23.08 -21.06 21.97
CA ASP A 31 -22.23 -22.25 22.10
C ASP A 31 -22.22 -23.14 20.84
N LYS A 32 -22.77 -22.61 19.73
CA LYS A 32 -22.80 -23.25 18.40
C LYS A 32 -23.59 -24.56 18.34
N LYS A 33 -24.61 -24.67 19.18
CA LYS A 33 -25.61 -25.77 19.07
C LYS A 33 -26.75 -25.35 18.16
N VAL A 34 -27.20 -26.28 17.35
CA VAL A 34 -28.35 -26.05 16.46
C VAL A 34 -29.58 -25.73 17.30
N VAL A 35 -30.15 -24.55 17.12
CA VAL A 35 -31.42 -24.12 17.74
C VAL A 35 -32.58 -24.43 16.81
N ALA A 36 -32.42 -24.17 15.52
CA ALA A 36 -33.46 -24.36 14.50
C ALA A 36 -32.83 -24.51 13.12
N SER A 37 -33.58 -25.16 12.23
CA SER A 37 -33.25 -25.22 10.81
C SER A 37 -34.50 -24.84 10.02
N HIS A 38 -34.34 -23.94 9.04
CA HIS A 38 -35.45 -23.40 8.27
C HIS A 38 -35.22 -23.60 6.79
N PRO A 39 -36.14 -24.28 6.06
CA PRO A 39 -36.04 -24.33 4.61
C PRO A 39 -36.23 -22.93 4.01
N MET A 40 -35.44 -22.59 3.01
CA MET A 40 -35.61 -21.35 2.26
C MET A 40 -36.54 -21.54 1.07
N THR A 41 -37.20 -20.47 0.69
CA THR A 41 -38.10 -20.44 -0.47
C THR A 41 -37.43 -19.77 -1.64
N ARG A 42 -37.46 -20.43 -2.82
CA ARG A 42 -36.89 -19.90 -4.04
C ARG A 42 -37.90 -19.00 -4.78
N ASP A 43 -37.55 -17.80 -5.10
CA ASP A 43 -38.29 -16.97 -6.04
C ASP A 43 -37.97 -17.41 -7.48
N SER A 44 -38.99 -17.82 -8.22
CA SER A 44 -38.84 -18.32 -9.58
C SER A 44 -38.40 -17.27 -10.59
N ALA A 45 -38.69 -16.01 -10.33
CA ALA A 45 -38.31 -14.90 -11.24
C ALA A 45 -36.86 -14.46 -11.08
N SER A 46 -36.37 -14.33 -9.86
CA SER A 46 -35.02 -13.86 -9.56
C SER A 46 -34.02 -14.99 -9.31
N GLY A 47 -34.54 -16.21 -8.98
CA GLY A 47 -33.70 -17.31 -8.53
C GLY A 47 -33.18 -17.17 -7.09
N ALA A 48 -33.57 -16.12 -6.40
CA ALA A 48 -33.15 -15.86 -5.04
C ALA A 48 -33.84 -16.80 -4.04
N TRP A 49 -33.06 -17.27 -3.09
CA TRP A 49 -33.59 -18.04 -1.96
C TRP A 49 -33.71 -17.13 -0.75
N SER A 50 -34.82 -17.23 -0.03
CA SER A 50 -35.09 -16.40 1.12
C SER A 50 -35.82 -17.11 2.24
N TRP A 51 -35.53 -16.66 3.45
CA TRP A 51 -36.31 -16.99 4.65
C TRP A 51 -36.35 -15.73 5.53
N GLN A 52 -37.45 -15.51 6.21
CA GLN A 52 -37.62 -14.37 7.08
C GLN A 52 -37.87 -14.85 8.50
N GLY A 53 -37.11 -14.37 9.46
CA GLY A 53 -37.27 -14.57 10.88
C GLY A 53 -37.58 -13.30 11.64
N GLY A 54 -37.81 -13.42 12.95
CA GLY A 54 -38.07 -12.29 13.82
C GLY A 54 -36.82 -11.55 14.31
N SER A 55 -37.05 -10.41 14.95
CA SER A 55 -35.96 -9.58 15.54
C SER A 55 -35.27 -10.24 16.75
N ASP A 56 -35.83 -11.27 17.30
CA ASP A 56 -35.27 -12.14 18.34
C ASP A 56 -34.02 -12.90 17.87
N LEU A 57 -33.82 -13.00 16.55
CA LEU A 57 -32.63 -13.61 15.96
C LEU A 57 -31.39 -12.72 16.02
N LYS A 58 -31.52 -11.44 16.41
CA LYS A 58 -30.38 -10.56 16.56
C LYS A 58 -29.32 -11.16 17.50
N GLY A 59 -28.08 -11.29 17.03
CA GLY A 59 -27.00 -11.91 17.77
C GLY A 59 -26.87 -13.42 17.58
N ALA A 60 -27.86 -14.08 16.96
CA ALA A 60 -27.77 -15.51 16.65
C ALA A 60 -26.73 -15.78 15.56
N PHE A 61 -26.08 -16.92 15.66
CA PHE A 61 -25.21 -17.42 14.60
C PHE A 61 -25.98 -18.25 13.60
N TYR A 62 -25.54 -18.25 12.34
CA TYR A 62 -26.18 -19.00 11.28
C TYR A 62 -25.21 -19.46 10.22
N ARG A 63 -25.61 -20.49 9.46
CA ARG A 63 -24.98 -20.94 8.22
C ARG A 63 -26.06 -21.35 7.24
N TYR A 64 -25.73 -21.37 5.95
CA TYR A 64 -26.56 -21.92 4.91
C TYR A 64 -26.29 -23.43 4.75
N ALA A 65 -27.35 -24.25 4.79
CA ALA A 65 -27.25 -25.64 4.42
C ALA A 65 -27.55 -25.77 2.93
N MET A 66 -26.61 -26.31 2.18
CA MET A 66 -26.61 -26.32 0.72
C MET A 66 -26.61 -27.76 0.19
N THR A 67 -27.48 -28.03 -0.80
CA THR A 67 -27.41 -29.25 -1.62
C THR A 67 -27.24 -28.81 -3.07
N VAL A 68 -26.04 -28.95 -3.62
CA VAL A 68 -25.68 -28.45 -4.97
C VAL A 68 -24.86 -29.48 -5.73
N TYR A 69 -25.04 -29.52 -7.04
CA TYR A 69 -24.09 -30.20 -7.92
C TYR A 69 -22.85 -29.34 -8.13
N HIS A 70 -21.67 -29.87 -7.79
CA HIS A 70 -20.41 -29.18 -8.01
C HIS A 70 -19.65 -29.78 -9.17
N PRO A 71 -19.36 -29.01 -10.24
CA PRO A 71 -18.69 -29.53 -11.43
C PRO A 71 -17.28 -30.08 -11.19
N GLN A 72 -16.57 -29.55 -10.19
CA GLN A 72 -15.21 -30.00 -9.88
C GLN A 72 -15.21 -31.43 -9.32
N SER A 73 -16.09 -31.73 -8.38
CA SER A 73 -16.22 -33.09 -7.83
C SER A 73 -17.11 -34.00 -8.67
N ARG A 74 -17.93 -33.44 -9.57
CA ARG A 74 -18.95 -34.15 -10.37
C ARG A 74 -19.95 -34.91 -9.51
N LYS A 75 -20.29 -34.34 -8.35
CA LYS A 75 -21.24 -34.93 -7.39
C LYS A 75 -22.24 -33.88 -6.92
N VAL A 76 -23.38 -34.37 -6.44
CA VAL A 76 -24.26 -33.57 -5.60
C VAL A 76 -23.62 -33.52 -4.21
N GLU A 77 -23.21 -32.31 -3.83
CA GLU A 77 -22.55 -32.04 -2.54
C GLU A 77 -23.57 -31.54 -1.52
N GLN A 78 -23.35 -31.90 -0.28
CA GLN A 78 -24.12 -31.39 0.87
C GLN A 78 -23.13 -30.79 1.87
N TYR A 79 -23.31 -29.52 2.20
CA TYR A 79 -22.46 -28.84 3.18
C TYR A 79 -23.18 -27.64 3.80
N GLU A 80 -22.60 -27.16 4.90
CA GLU A 80 -22.94 -25.87 5.48
C GLU A 80 -21.88 -24.86 5.09
N VAL A 81 -22.30 -23.63 4.80
CA VAL A 81 -21.43 -22.54 4.37
C VAL A 81 -21.87 -21.25 5.04
N THR A 82 -20.90 -20.38 5.33
CA THR A 82 -21.14 -19.03 5.82
C THR A 82 -21.71 -18.12 4.73
N ASP A 83 -22.28 -17.01 5.15
CA ASP A 83 -22.89 -16.02 4.28
C ASP A 83 -21.81 -15.09 3.71
N PRO A 84 -21.62 -15.02 2.38
CA PRO A 84 -20.69 -14.08 1.78
C PRO A 84 -21.08 -12.61 1.99
N TYR A 85 -22.31 -12.33 2.37
CA TYR A 85 -22.81 -11.01 2.76
C TYR A 85 -22.79 -10.79 4.28
N ALA A 86 -22.21 -11.68 5.07
CA ALA A 86 -22.13 -11.52 6.51
C ALA A 86 -21.47 -10.19 6.90
N HIS A 87 -21.99 -9.57 7.96
CA HIS A 87 -21.42 -8.39 8.60
C HIS A 87 -20.73 -8.71 9.91
N SER A 88 -20.93 -9.89 10.44
CA SER A 88 -20.32 -10.39 11.68
C SER A 88 -20.08 -11.89 11.58
N LEU A 89 -19.03 -12.35 12.22
CA LEU A 89 -18.56 -13.73 12.18
C LEU A 89 -18.16 -14.20 13.57
N SER A 90 -18.27 -15.50 13.80
CA SER A 90 -17.65 -16.16 14.95
C SER A 90 -16.13 -16.25 14.75
N THR A 91 -15.41 -16.65 15.80
CA THR A 91 -13.97 -16.92 15.75
C THR A 91 -13.62 -17.90 14.63
N ASN A 92 -12.56 -17.61 13.88
CA ASN A 92 -12.15 -18.34 12.67
C ASN A 92 -13.20 -18.39 11.58
N SER A 93 -14.18 -17.49 11.63
CA SER A 93 -15.20 -17.36 10.58
C SER A 93 -16.00 -18.63 10.31
N GLU A 94 -16.24 -19.40 11.36
CA GLU A 94 -16.96 -20.68 11.25
C GLU A 94 -18.47 -20.50 11.10
N TYR A 95 -19.01 -19.40 11.64
CA TYR A 95 -20.43 -19.06 11.59
C TYR A 95 -20.60 -17.57 11.29
N SER A 96 -21.61 -17.25 10.50
CA SER A 96 -22.07 -15.87 10.33
C SER A 96 -22.95 -15.49 11.53
N GLN A 97 -23.06 -14.20 11.82
CA GLN A 97 -23.89 -13.69 12.91
C GLN A 97 -24.86 -12.63 12.42
N VAL A 98 -26.10 -12.69 12.90
CA VAL A 98 -27.12 -11.68 12.62
C VAL A 98 -26.83 -10.44 13.44
N VAL A 99 -26.57 -9.31 12.79
CA VAL A 99 -26.30 -8.03 13.46
C VAL A 99 -27.03 -6.88 12.77
N ASP A 100 -27.23 -5.80 13.52
CA ASP A 100 -27.66 -4.50 12.99
C ASP A 100 -26.48 -3.53 13.13
N LEU A 101 -25.88 -3.12 12.00
CA LEU A 101 -24.76 -2.19 11.99
C LEU A 101 -25.13 -0.79 12.51
N ASN A 102 -26.43 -0.46 12.60
CA ASN A 102 -26.90 0.79 13.19
C ASN A 102 -27.14 0.70 14.70
N ASP A 103 -26.94 -0.47 15.30
CA ASP A 103 -27.04 -0.62 16.74
C ASP A 103 -26.01 0.28 17.45
N SER A 104 -26.49 1.15 18.34
CA SER A 104 -25.63 2.07 19.11
C SER A 104 -24.61 1.33 19.98
N ALA A 105 -24.89 0.10 20.38
CA ALA A 105 -23.93 -0.72 21.14
C ALA A 105 -22.70 -1.11 20.31
N LEU A 106 -22.79 -1.05 18.98
CA LEU A 106 -21.70 -1.35 18.04
C LEU A 106 -20.94 -0.09 17.58
N LYS A 107 -21.22 1.05 18.17
CA LYS A 107 -20.59 2.34 17.81
C LYS A 107 -19.86 2.92 19.01
N PRO A 108 -18.63 3.46 18.83
CA PRO A 108 -18.01 4.28 19.86
C PRO A 108 -18.79 5.59 20.00
N GLU A 109 -18.66 6.23 21.15
CA GLU A 109 -19.30 7.53 21.42
C GLU A 109 -18.83 8.56 20.38
N GLY A 110 -19.79 9.33 19.81
CA GLY A 110 -19.52 10.35 18.80
C GLY A 110 -19.34 9.82 17.38
N TRP A 111 -19.51 8.53 17.16
CA TRP A 111 -19.30 7.92 15.83
C TRP A 111 -20.12 8.56 14.72
N ASP A 112 -21.42 8.80 14.95
CA ASP A 112 -22.32 9.32 13.93
C ASP A 112 -21.93 10.74 13.46
N GLY A 113 -21.28 11.52 14.34
CA GLY A 113 -20.77 12.85 14.01
C GLY A 113 -19.35 12.90 13.42
N LEU A 114 -18.70 11.75 13.29
CA LEU A 114 -17.32 11.70 12.76
C LEU A 114 -17.31 12.09 11.29
N THR A 115 -16.43 13.02 10.93
CA THR A 115 -16.28 13.55 9.57
C THR A 115 -14.87 13.32 9.03
N MET A 116 -14.73 13.47 7.72
CA MET A 116 -13.46 13.40 7.00
C MET A 116 -12.57 14.60 7.35
N PRO A 117 -11.38 14.42 7.95
CA PRO A 117 -10.54 15.57 8.35
C PRO A 117 -9.91 16.31 7.17
N HIS A 118 -9.68 15.63 6.02
CA HIS A 118 -9.13 16.25 4.82
C HIS A 118 -10.15 16.17 3.68
N ALA A 119 -10.47 17.31 3.07
CA ALA A 119 -11.40 17.37 1.95
C ALA A 119 -10.88 16.59 0.72
N GLN A 120 -11.80 15.96 -0.01
CA GLN A 120 -11.53 15.22 -1.25
C GLN A 120 -12.52 15.64 -2.35
N LYS A 121 -12.90 16.92 -2.39
CA LYS A 121 -13.96 17.43 -3.28
C LYS A 121 -13.46 17.83 -4.66
N THR A 122 -12.26 18.40 -4.74
CA THR A 122 -11.67 18.94 -5.97
C THR A 122 -10.45 18.16 -6.39
N LYS A 123 -10.02 18.31 -7.65
CA LYS A 123 -8.75 17.74 -8.10
C LYS A 123 -7.57 18.23 -7.26
N ALA A 124 -7.58 19.50 -6.86
CA ALA A 124 -6.54 20.05 -5.98
C ALA A 124 -6.56 19.38 -4.60
N ASP A 125 -7.73 19.10 -4.04
CA ASP A 125 -7.86 18.34 -2.79
C ASP A 125 -7.26 16.95 -2.92
N LEU A 126 -7.58 16.23 -4.00
CA LEU A 126 -7.06 14.89 -4.25
C LEU A 126 -5.54 14.88 -4.44
N ALA A 127 -5.01 15.88 -5.15
CA ALA A 127 -3.57 16.01 -5.35
C ALA A 127 -2.80 16.26 -4.04
N LYS A 128 -3.45 16.81 -3.02
CA LYS A 128 -2.85 17.02 -1.68
C LYS A 128 -2.68 15.74 -0.88
N MET A 129 -3.29 14.62 -1.30
CA MET A 129 -3.18 13.37 -0.57
C MET A 129 -1.71 12.95 -0.47
N THR A 130 -1.29 12.71 0.75
CA THR A 130 -0.03 12.06 1.10
C THR A 130 -0.38 10.83 1.90
N ILE A 131 -0.24 9.67 1.26
CA ILE A 131 -0.75 8.39 1.73
C ILE A 131 0.38 7.61 2.39
N HIS A 132 0.18 7.18 3.62
CA HIS A 132 1.10 6.36 4.39
C HIS A 132 0.53 4.95 4.53
N GLU A 133 1.07 4.01 3.76
CA GLU A 133 0.64 2.61 3.77
C GLU A 133 1.07 1.94 5.08
N SER A 134 0.13 1.35 5.79
CA SER A 134 0.37 0.77 7.11
C SER A 134 -0.28 -0.61 7.23
N HIS A 135 0.30 -1.46 8.06
CA HIS A 135 -0.23 -2.77 8.42
C HIS A 135 -0.58 -2.78 9.91
N ILE A 136 -1.76 -3.24 10.28
CA ILE A 136 -2.27 -3.16 11.65
C ILE A 136 -1.29 -3.78 12.65
N ARG A 137 -0.82 -5.00 12.35
CA ARG A 137 0.11 -5.66 13.26
C ARG A 137 1.46 -4.93 13.33
N ASP A 138 2.01 -4.52 12.20
CA ASP A 138 3.31 -3.83 12.14
C ASP A 138 3.31 -2.48 12.84
N LEU A 139 2.15 -1.84 12.98
CA LEU A 139 2.05 -0.55 13.69
C LEU A 139 2.44 -0.66 15.15
N SER A 140 2.18 -1.78 15.82
CA SER A 140 2.37 -1.85 17.27
C SER A 140 2.97 -3.13 17.83
N ALA A 141 3.18 -4.15 17.01
CA ALA A 141 3.67 -5.45 17.51
C ALA A 141 5.02 -5.33 18.23
N TRP A 142 5.87 -4.40 17.82
CA TRP A 142 7.19 -4.16 18.43
C TRP A 142 7.23 -2.93 19.34
N ASP A 143 6.09 -2.32 19.63
CA ASP A 143 6.03 -1.12 20.48
C ASP A 143 5.71 -1.50 21.94
N GLN A 144 6.73 -1.49 22.79
CA GLN A 144 6.60 -1.82 24.22
C GLN A 144 5.80 -0.78 25.01
N THR A 145 5.57 0.42 24.46
CA THR A 145 4.78 1.47 25.09
C THR A 145 3.28 1.34 24.82
N VAL A 146 2.89 0.46 23.89
CA VAL A 146 1.49 0.04 23.72
C VAL A 146 1.19 -1.06 24.75
N PRO A 147 0.03 -1.01 25.45
CA PRO A 147 -0.37 -2.10 26.34
C PRO A 147 -0.31 -3.46 25.62
N ALA A 148 0.25 -4.47 26.30
CA ALA A 148 0.58 -5.75 25.67
C ALA A 148 -0.62 -6.41 24.97
N GLU A 149 -1.80 -6.31 25.58
CA GLU A 149 -3.05 -6.87 25.06
C GLU A 149 -3.57 -6.15 23.80
N LEU A 150 -3.08 -4.94 23.53
CA LEU A 150 -3.47 -4.15 22.35
C LEU A 150 -2.46 -4.22 21.20
N ARG A 151 -1.26 -4.75 21.44
CA ARG A 151 -0.21 -4.81 20.40
C ARG A 151 -0.66 -5.64 19.21
N GLY A 152 -0.48 -5.10 18.02
CA GLY A 152 -0.91 -5.72 16.77
C GLY A 152 -2.41 -5.70 16.53
N LYS A 153 -3.17 -4.90 17.28
CA LYS A 153 -4.63 -4.85 17.27
C LYS A 153 -5.15 -3.48 16.82
N TYR A 154 -6.45 -3.42 16.45
CA TYR A 154 -7.13 -2.18 16.12
C TYR A 154 -6.99 -1.13 17.26
N LEU A 155 -7.22 -1.56 18.48
CA LEU A 155 -7.23 -0.66 19.64
C LEU A 155 -5.86 -0.12 20.03
N ALA A 156 -4.76 -0.61 19.43
CA ALA A 156 -3.45 0.03 19.60
C ALA A 156 -3.45 1.51 19.19
N LEU A 157 -4.28 1.87 18.20
CA LEU A 157 -4.43 3.25 17.74
C LEU A 157 -5.05 4.18 18.78
N THR A 158 -5.66 3.64 19.83
CA THR A 158 -6.19 4.41 20.97
C THR A 158 -5.16 4.67 22.08
N ALA A 159 -3.99 4.05 22.00
CA ALA A 159 -2.92 4.21 22.99
C ALA A 159 -2.17 5.52 22.75
N GLN A 160 -2.79 6.65 23.14
CA GLN A 160 -2.37 8.02 22.82
C GLN A 160 -0.95 8.35 23.30
N GLU A 161 -0.49 7.74 24.37
CA GLU A 161 0.85 7.98 24.93
C GLU A 161 1.93 7.05 24.34
N SER A 162 1.54 6.14 23.47
CA SER A 162 2.50 5.22 22.85
C SER A 162 3.41 5.94 21.85
N ASN A 163 4.62 5.39 21.67
CA ASN A 163 5.57 5.90 20.67
C ASN A 163 4.96 5.90 19.27
N MET A 164 4.27 4.84 18.90
CA MET A 164 3.64 4.72 17.58
C MET A 164 2.60 5.82 17.35
N VAL A 165 1.66 6.02 18.27
CA VAL A 165 0.61 7.04 18.10
C VAL A 165 1.22 8.44 18.09
N GLN A 166 2.18 8.74 18.97
CA GLN A 166 2.87 10.03 18.98
C GLN A 166 3.63 10.29 17.67
N HIS A 167 4.26 9.25 17.12
CA HIS A 167 4.94 9.33 15.82
C HIS A 167 3.96 9.64 14.69
N LEU A 168 2.83 8.93 14.62
CA LEU A 168 1.80 9.20 13.62
C LEU A 168 1.20 10.60 13.74
N LYS A 169 1.04 11.10 14.96
CA LYS A 169 0.61 12.50 15.18
C LYS A 169 1.60 13.49 14.58
N GLN A 170 2.89 13.26 14.74
CA GLN A 170 3.93 14.11 14.16
C GLN A 170 3.91 14.06 12.63
N LEU A 171 3.71 12.89 12.05
CA LEU A 171 3.58 12.76 10.59
C LEU A 171 2.36 13.51 10.06
N SER A 172 1.22 13.39 10.73
CA SER A 172 0.01 14.15 10.40
C SER A 172 0.25 15.65 10.48
N ALA A 173 0.86 16.13 11.54
CA ALA A 173 1.16 17.55 11.74
C ALA A 173 2.10 18.08 10.65
N SER A 174 3.04 17.28 10.16
CA SER A 174 3.97 17.70 9.10
C SER A 174 3.38 17.68 7.70
N GLY A 175 2.30 16.91 7.45
CA GLY A 175 1.66 16.92 6.14
C GLY A 175 1.11 15.60 5.63
N VAL A 176 1.30 14.49 6.32
CA VAL A 176 0.67 13.20 5.97
C VAL A 176 -0.83 13.32 6.19
N THR A 177 -1.62 13.04 5.17
CA THR A 177 -3.09 13.26 5.19
C THR A 177 -3.89 11.99 5.31
N HIS A 178 -3.32 10.86 4.93
CA HIS A 178 -4.04 9.59 4.82
C HIS A 178 -3.22 8.44 5.38
N ILE A 179 -3.89 7.55 6.09
CA ILE A 179 -3.40 6.20 6.35
C ILE A 179 -4.12 5.24 5.41
N GLU A 180 -3.37 4.42 4.69
CA GLU A 180 -3.91 3.26 4.01
C GLU A 180 -3.63 2.03 4.87
N LEU A 181 -4.66 1.23 5.08
CA LEU A 181 -4.54 -0.02 5.82
C LEU A 181 -4.44 -1.18 4.84
N LEU A 182 -3.38 -1.99 4.95
CA LEU A 182 -3.35 -3.30 4.31
C LEU A 182 -4.61 -4.06 4.73
N PRO A 183 -4.99 -5.14 4.01
CA PRO A 183 -6.30 -5.75 4.18
C PRO A 183 -6.73 -5.95 5.63
N VAL A 184 -7.91 -5.45 5.96
CA VAL A 184 -8.53 -5.53 7.29
C VAL A 184 -9.92 -6.18 7.25
N PHE A 185 -10.33 -6.71 6.10
CA PHE A 185 -11.46 -7.61 5.99
C PHE A 185 -11.06 -9.01 6.48
N ASP A 186 -12.04 -9.89 6.63
CA ASP A 186 -11.84 -11.23 7.18
C ASP A 186 -10.83 -12.06 6.35
N LEU A 187 -9.77 -12.51 7.00
CA LEU A 187 -8.65 -13.23 6.40
C LEU A 187 -8.77 -14.73 6.63
N ALA A 188 -8.37 -15.51 5.62
CA ALA A 188 -8.41 -16.97 5.68
C ALA A 188 -7.19 -17.62 6.34
N THR A 189 -6.09 -16.89 6.48
CA THR A 189 -4.76 -17.48 6.75
C THR A 189 -4.21 -17.24 8.13
N VAL A 190 -4.91 -16.50 8.98
CA VAL A 190 -4.53 -16.28 10.39
C VAL A 190 -5.53 -16.97 11.30
N ASN A 191 -5.04 -17.82 12.21
CA ASN A 191 -5.88 -18.45 13.21
C ASN A 191 -6.27 -17.41 14.28
N GLU A 192 -7.56 -17.23 14.49
CA GLU A 192 -8.09 -16.23 15.42
C GLU A 192 -8.23 -16.74 16.86
N PHE A 193 -8.09 -18.03 17.07
CA PHE A 193 -8.03 -18.60 18.44
C PHE A 193 -6.66 -18.29 19.05
N SER A 194 -6.64 -17.43 20.06
CA SER A 194 -5.40 -16.98 20.70
C SER A 194 -4.58 -18.11 21.34
N ASP A 195 -5.22 -19.20 21.72
CA ASP A 195 -4.57 -20.39 22.27
C ASP A 195 -3.96 -21.32 21.19
N LYS A 196 -4.12 -20.98 19.91
CA LYS A 196 -3.62 -21.74 18.75
C LYS A 196 -2.48 -21.06 18.01
N VAL A 197 -2.02 -19.91 18.47
CA VAL A 197 -0.95 -19.16 17.83
C VAL A 197 0.21 -18.92 18.80
N ALA A 198 1.41 -18.81 18.24
CA ALA A 198 2.62 -18.45 18.97
C ALA A 198 3.39 -17.40 18.17
N ASP A 199 3.55 -16.23 18.78
CA ASP A 199 4.30 -15.11 18.20
C ASP A 199 5.68 -14.98 18.83
N ILE A 200 6.58 -14.24 18.21
CA ILE A 200 8.00 -14.22 18.64
C ILE A 200 8.21 -13.59 20.02
N GLN A 201 7.29 -12.77 20.50
CA GLN A 201 7.36 -12.16 21.84
C GLN A 201 7.03 -13.14 22.96
N GLN A 202 6.46 -14.30 22.62
CA GLN A 202 6.02 -15.31 23.57
C GLN A 202 7.15 -16.30 23.90
N PRO A 203 7.03 -17.06 25.01
CA PRO A 203 8.02 -18.08 25.38
C PRO A 203 8.20 -19.12 24.25
N PHE A 204 9.45 -19.55 24.05
CA PHE A 204 9.75 -20.59 23.06
C PHE A 204 9.02 -21.91 23.38
N SER A 205 8.81 -22.22 24.66
CA SER A 205 7.99 -23.36 25.09
C SER A 205 6.58 -23.35 24.49
N ARG A 206 6.00 -22.17 24.35
CA ARG A 206 4.68 -22.03 23.71
C ARG A 206 4.73 -22.40 22.24
N LEU A 207 5.74 -21.96 21.51
CA LEU A 207 5.93 -22.36 20.11
C LEU A 207 6.03 -23.89 19.99
N CYS A 208 6.75 -24.54 20.90
CA CYS A 208 6.87 -25.98 20.91
C CYS A 208 5.54 -26.70 21.17
N GLU A 209 4.69 -26.14 22.02
CA GLU A 209 3.35 -26.68 22.29
C GLU A 209 2.42 -26.52 21.11
N ILE A 210 2.42 -25.35 20.47
CA ILE A 210 1.52 -25.02 19.35
C ILE A 210 1.97 -25.71 18.07
N ASN A 211 3.27 -25.73 17.79
CA ASN A 211 3.85 -26.35 16.59
C ASN A 211 4.76 -27.51 16.98
N SER A 212 4.23 -28.71 16.91
CA SER A 212 4.98 -29.94 17.26
C SER A 212 6.19 -30.20 16.36
N ALA A 213 6.23 -29.63 15.16
CA ALA A 213 7.38 -29.76 14.27
C ALA A 213 8.68 -29.18 14.89
N VAL A 214 8.55 -28.21 15.79
CA VAL A 214 9.69 -27.62 16.51
C VAL A 214 10.37 -28.65 17.41
N LYS A 215 9.61 -29.53 18.03
CA LYS A 215 10.12 -30.61 18.89
C LYS A 215 10.94 -31.66 18.13
N SER A 216 10.71 -31.76 16.83
CA SER A 216 11.43 -32.65 15.93
C SER A 216 12.54 -31.96 15.15
N SER A 217 12.75 -30.67 15.40
CA SER A 217 13.73 -29.83 14.70
C SER A 217 15.03 -29.72 15.47
N GLU A 218 16.02 -29.10 14.84
CA GLU A 218 17.30 -28.74 15.47
C GLU A 218 17.13 -27.75 16.64
N PHE A 219 15.95 -27.10 16.75
CA PHE A 219 15.64 -26.08 17.76
C PHE A 219 14.95 -26.69 19.00
N ALA A 220 14.75 -28.00 19.07
CA ALA A 220 14.06 -28.68 20.19
C ALA A 220 14.66 -28.36 21.56
N GLY A 221 15.98 -28.16 21.62
CA GLY A 221 16.66 -27.80 22.85
C GLY A 221 16.28 -26.49 23.49
N TYR A 222 15.69 -25.57 22.72
CA TYR A 222 15.22 -24.28 23.23
C TYR A 222 13.84 -24.34 23.90
N CYS A 223 13.12 -25.45 23.77
CA CYS A 223 11.79 -25.62 24.37
C CYS A 223 11.78 -25.46 25.88
N ASP A 224 12.86 -25.85 26.55
CA ASP A 224 13.02 -25.77 28.01
C ASP A 224 13.96 -24.61 28.44
N SER A 225 14.36 -23.72 27.51
CA SER A 225 15.38 -22.69 27.79
C SER A 225 14.88 -21.51 28.64
N GLY A 226 13.56 -21.31 28.74
CA GLY A 226 12.96 -20.13 29.36
C GLY A 226 13.05 -18.85 28.50
N SER A 227 13.65 -18.92 27.31
CA SER A 227 13.77 -17.78 26.40
C SER A 227 12.50 -17.59 25.59
N THR A 228 12.28 -16.34 25.11
CA THR A 228 11.28 -16.05 24.09
C THR A 228 11.78 -16.50 22.72
N VAL A 229 10.87 -16.63 21.75
CA VAL A 229 11.25 -16.93 20.35
C VAL A 229 12.16 -15.83 19.81
N GLU A 230 11.85 -14.56 20.10
CA GLU A 230 12.64 -13.40 19.69
C GLU A 230 14.07 -13.46 20.23
N GLU A 231 14.24 -13.83 21.50
CA GLU A 231 15.57 -14.00 22.10
C GLU A 231 16.37 -15.10 21.42
N VAL A 232 15.75 -16.21 21.05
CA VAL A 232 16.40 -17.30 20.31
C VAL A 232 16.79 -16.82 18.91
N LEU A 233 15.91 -16.13 18.18
CA LEU A 233 16.22 -15.56 16.87
C LEU A 233 17.38 -14.57 16.95
N THR A 234 17.41 -13.73 17.97
CA THR A 234 18.52 -12.79 18.23
C THR A 234 19.84 -13.51 18.46
N GLN A 235 19.81 -14.59 19.23
CA GLN A 235 20.98 -15.42 19.49
C GLN A 235 21.48 -16.11 18.22
N LEU A 236 20.59 -16.66 17.41
CA LEU A 236 20.93 -17.28 16.12
C LEU A 236 21.53 -16.28 15.14
N LYS A 237 21.00 -15.06 15.12
CA LYS A 237 21.55 -13.95 14.31
C LYS A 237 23.01 -13.66 14.69
N GLN A 238 23.36 -13.68 15.96
CA GLN A 238 24.71 -13.41 16.45
C GLN A 238 25.73 -14.48 16.04
N ASN A 239 25.27 -15.70 15.76
CA ASN A 239 26.10 -16.79 15.26
C ASN A 239 26.32 -16.73 13.75
N ASP A 240 26.23 -15.56 13.17
CA ASP A 240 26.17 -15.32 11.72
C ASP A 240 27.38 -15.91 10.99
N SER A 241 27.13 -16.97 10.25
CA SER A 241 27.94 -17.37 9.10
C SER A 241 27.41 -16.68 7.86
N LYS A 242 28.17 -16.67 6.77
CA LYS A 242 27.87 -15.96 5.52
C LYS A 242 26.40 -16.03 5.07
N ASP A 243 25.71 -17.12 5.35
CA ASP A 243 24.35 -17.37 4.89
C ASP A 243 23.36 -17.70 6.02
N ASN A 244 23.72 -17.55 7.26
CA ASN A 244 22.98 -17.90 8.48
C ASN A 244 21.61 -18.59 8.26
N PRO A 245 21.59 -19.89 7.90
CA PRO A 245 20.35 -20.59 7.55
C PRO A 245 19.44 -20.85 8.76
N GLN A 246 19.96 -20.70 9.98
CA GLN A 246 19.23 -21.04 11.21
C GLN A 246 18.12 -20.05 11.52
N VAL A 247 18.36 -18.74 11.32
CA VAL A 247 17.31 -17.73 11.51
C VAL A 247 16.14 -18.02 10.56
N GLN A 248 16.42 -18.29 9.30
CA GLN A 248 15.39 -18.61 8.33
C GLN A 248 14.68 -19.93 8.63
N ALA A 249 15.43 -20.97 9.04
CA ALA A 249 14.85 -22.26 9.38
C ALA A 249 13.91 -22.17 10.58
N LEU A 250 14.28 -21.44 11.62
CA LEU A 250 13.40 -21.21 12.77
C LEU A 250 12.19 -20.36 12.36
N ASN A 251 12.40 -19.27 11.61
CA ASN A 251 11.30 -18.39 11.21
C ASN A 251 10.27 -19.10 10.33
N THR A 252 10.69 -20.07 9.51
CA THR A 252 9.78 -20.92 8.72
C THR A 252 8.84 -21.70 9.62
N LEU A 253 9.35 -22.23 10.75
CA LEU A 253 8.52 -22.92 11.73
C LEU A 253 7.59 -21.98 12.49
N VAL A 254 8.08 -20.79 12.84
CA VAL A 254 7.25 -19.73 13.47
C VAL A 254 6.10 -19.33 12.56
N ALA A 255 6.36 -19.11 11.30
CA ALA A 255 5.35 -18.66 10.31
C ALA A 255 4.18 -19.65 10.14
N GLN A 256 4.38 -20.93 10.46
CA GLN A 256 3.32 -21.94 10.38
C GLN A 256 2.18 -21.71 11.38
N THR A 257 2.45 -21.04 12.50
CA THR A 257 1.50 -20.91 13.61
C THR A 257 1.51 -19.52 14.25
N ASP A 258 2.08 -18.51 13.61
CA ASP A 258 2.06 -17.14 14.13
C ASP A 258 0.78 -16.37 13.71
N SER A 259 0.68 -15.14 14.18
CA SER A 259 -0.45 -14.24 13.91
C SER A 259 -0.18 -13.32 12.71
N TYR A 260 0.81 -13.59 11.89
CA TYR A 260 1.26 -12.68 10.84
C TYR A 260 0.76 -13.08 9.46
N ASN A 261 0.17 -12.14 8.75
CA ASN A 261 -0.01 -12.16 7.30
C ASN A 261 -0.27 -10.74 6.81
N TRP A 262 0.14 -10.40 5.57
CA TRP A 262 -0.25 -9.13 4.98
C TRP A 262 -1.77 -9.02 4.81
N GLY A 263 -2.45 -10.13 4.53
CA GLY A 263 -3.90 -10.19 4.49
C GLY A 263 -4.53 -10.25 3.10
N TYR A 264 -3.77 -10.55 2.06
CA TYR A 264 -4.32 -10.68 0.70
C TYR A 264 -4.99 -12.05 0.47
N ASP A 265 -5.64 -12.57 1.49
CA ASP A 265 -6.26 -13.88 1.52
C ASP A 265 -7.73 -13.75 1.96
N PRO A 266 -8.61 -13.19 1.10
CA PRO A 266 -9.99 -12.89 1.49
C PRO A 266 -10.80 -14.15 1.76
N PHE A 267 -11.48 -14.14 2.91
CA PHE A 267 -12.46 -15.16 3.28
C PHE A 267 -13.89 -14.59 3.21
N HIS A 268 -14.11 -13.47 3.90
CA HIS A 268 -15.36 -12.71 3.84
C HIS A 268 -15.05 -11.23 3.61
N TYR A 269 -15.63 -10.65 2.57
CA TYR A 269 -15.25 -9.30 2.10
C TYR A 269 -15.74 -8.15 2.97
N THR A 270 -16.76 -8.39 3.82
CA THR A 270 -17.53 -7.28 4.43
C THR A 270 -17.57 -7.37 5.96
N VAL A 271 -16.64 -8.10 6.55
CA VAL A 271 -16.51 -8.24 8.01
C VAL A 271 -15.07 -7.85 8.40
N PRO A 272 -14.87 -7.06 9.46
CA PRO A 272 -13.51 -6.76 9.96
C PRO A 272 -12.78 -8.03 10.41
N GLU A 273 -11.46 -8.10 10.14
CA GLU A 273 -10.61 -9.23 10.55
C GLU A 273 -10.61 -9.43 12.06
N GLY A 274 -10.81 -10.68 12.47
CA GLY A 274 -10.91 -11.02 13.88
C GLY A 274 -9.59 -11.07 14.62
N SER A 275 -8.46 -11.41 13.97
CA SER A 275 -7.15 -11.46 14.63
C SER A 275 -6.65 -10.09 15.08
N TYR A 276 -7.18 -9.02 14.52
CA TYR A 276 -6.88 -7.64 14.92
C TYR A 276 -7.82 -7.12 16.01
N ALA A 277 -8.87 -7.85 16.36
CA ALA A 277 -9.72 -7.54 17.49
C ALA A 277 -9.18 -8.19 18.79
N THR A 278 -9.49 -7.61 19.93
CA THR A 278 -9.16 -8.22 21.23
C THR A 278 -10.03 -9.44 21.50
N ASP A 279 -11.23 -9.46 20.94
CA ASP A 279 -12.14 -10.61 20.92
C ASP A 279 -12.63 -10.84 19.48
N PRO A 280 -12.23 -11.91 18.82
CA PRO A 280 -12.65 -12.21 17.46
C PRO A 280 -14.09 -12.72 17.35
N GLU A 281 -14.73 -13.04 18.46
CA GLU A 281 -16.08 -13.61 18.48
C GLU A 281 -17.15 -12.52 18.30
N GLY A 282 -17.75 -12.47 17.12
CA GLY A 282 -18.91 -11.62 16.90
C GLY A 282 -18.62 -10.13 16.85
N THR A 283 -19.44 -9.35 17.57
CA THR A 283 -19.58 -7.90 17.36
C THR A 283 -18.43 -7.04 17.89
N ALA A 284 -17.55 -7.58 18.72
CA ALA A 284 -16.38 -6.84 19.16
C ALA A 284 -15.49 -6.37 18.00
N ARG A 285 -15.38 -7.17 16.93
CA ARG A 285 -14.66 -6.78 15.71
C ARG A 285 -15.16 -5.46 15.15
N ILE A 286 -16.48 -5.29 15.11
CA ILE A 286 -17.15 -4.13 14.52
C ILE A 286 -16.85 -2.88 15.33
N LYS A 287 -17.09 -2.95 16.64
CA LYS A 287 -16.90 -1.80 17.55
C LYS A 287 -15.44 -1.38 17.65
N GLU A 288 -14.52 -2.35 17.73
CA GLU A 288 -13.08 -2.06 17.83
C GLU A 288 -12.54 -1.49 16.53
N PHE A 289 -13.00 -1.97 15.38
CA PHE A 289 -12.64 -1.40 14.08
C PHE A 289 -13.11 0.06 13.96
N ARG A 290 -14.37 0.34 14.31
CA ARG A 290 -14.91 1.71 14.34
C ARG A 290 -14.15 2.61 15.31
N THR A 291 -13.78 2.09 16.47
CA THR A 291 -13.00 2.83 17.45
C THR A 291 -11.62 3.22 16.89
N MET A 292 -10.99 2.32 16.15
CA MET A 292 -9.74 2.61 15.44
C MET A 292 -9.94 3.71 14.37
N ILE A 293 -10.97 3.57 13.52
CA ILE A 293 -11.27 4.58 12.48
C ILE A 293 -11.48 5.95 13.12
N GLN A 294 -12.22 6.02 14.22
CA GLN A 294 -12.44 7.26 14.95
C GLN A 294 -11.13 7.84 15.51
N ALA A 295 -10.27 6.99 16.07
CA ALA A 295 -8.97 7.41 16.58
C ALA A 295 -8.09 8.00 15.46
N ILE A 296 -8.05 7.36 14.30
CA ILE A 296 -7.27 7.84 13.15
C ILE A 296 -7.81 9.18 12.64
N LYS A 297 -9.12 9.28 12.46
CA LYS A 297 -9.73 10.47 11.85
C LYS A 297 -9.82 11.64 12.84
N GLN A 298 -10.23 11.40 14.06
CA GLN A 298 -10.46 12.44 15.06
C GLN A 298 -9.18 12.80 15.83
N ASP A 299 -8.42 11.80 16.31
CA ASP A 299 -7.28 12.06 17.19
C ASP A 299 -5.99 12.29 16.40
N LEU A 300 -5.77 11.55 15.30
CA LEU A 300 -4.61 11.72 14.44
C LEU A 300 -4.84 12.72 13.30
N GLY A 301 -6.08 13.02 12.96
CA GLY A 301 -6.43 13.98 11.90
C GLY A 301 -6.11 13.47 10.49
N MET A 302 -6.20 12.18 10.24
CA MET A 302 -5.96 11.57 8.92
C MET A 302 -7.19 10.87 8.39
N ASN A 303 -7.38 10.93 7.08
CA ASN A 303 -8.37 10.11 6.38
C ASN A 303 -7.90 8.65 6.32
N VAL A 304 -8.81 7.73 6.07
CA VAL A 304 -8.51 6.30 6.01
C VAL A 304 -8.82 5.75 4.62
N ILE A 305 -7.82 5.10 4.02
CA ILE A 305 -7.95 4.31 2.80
C ILE A 305 -7.90 2.84 3.18
N MET A 306 -8.77 2.05 2.59
CA MET A 306 -8.83 0.61 2.80
C MET A 306 -8.34 -0.13 1.55
N ASP A 307 -7.42 -1.06 1.75
CA ASP A 307 -6.97 -1.98 0.72
C ASP A 307 -8.02 -3.08 0.55
N VAL A 308 -8.53 -3.25 -0.65
CA VAL A 308 -9.57 -4.24 -0.95
C VAL A 308 -9.10 -5.21 -2.02
N VAL A 309 -9.50 -6.48 -1.86
CA VAL A 309 -9.06 -7.60 -2.67
C VAL A 309 -10.28 -8.35 -3.20
N TYR A 310 -10.79 -7.94 -4.35
CA TYR A 310 -11.93 -8.60 -5.00
C TYR A 310 -11.52 -9.42 -6.24
N ASN A 311 -10.25 -9.35 -6.63
CA ASN A 311 -9.74 -10.05 -7.82
C ASN A 311 -9.61 -11.56 -7.64
N HIS A 312 -9.61 -12.05 -6.41
CA HIS A 312 -9.57 -13.48 -6.10
C HIS A 312 -10.29 -13.80 -4.79
N THR A 313 -10.57 -15.07 -4.61
CA THR A 313 -10.96 -15.68 -3.32
C THR A 313 -9.79 -16.49 -2.79
N ASN A 314 -9.70 -16.69 -1.48
CA ASN A 314 -8.63 -17.53 -0.92
C ASN A 314 -8.67 -18.94 -1.47
N ALA A 315 -9.87 -19.48 -1.62
CA ALA A 315 -10.06 -20.82 -2.15
C ALA A 315 -11.37 -20.94 -2.94
N ALA A 316 -11.46 -21.98 -3.76
CA ALA A 316 -12.63 -22.40 -4.47
C ALA A 316 -12.82 -23.92 -4.27
N GLY A 317 -13.88 -24.48 -4.84
CA GLY A 317 -14.16 -25.90 -4.76
C GLY A 317 -15.11 -26.29 -3.63
N PRO A 318 -15.50 -27.57 -3.60
CA PRO A 318 -16.53 -28.07 -2.67
C PRO A 318 -15.99 -28.44 -1.28
N THR A 319 -14.67 -28.62 -1.12
CA THR A 319 -14.07 -29.24 0.07
C THR A 319 -13.23 -28.32 0.93
N ASP A 320 -12.68 -27.23 0.37
CA ASP A 320 -11.83 -26.32 1.13
C ASP A 320 -12.68 -25.55 2.15
N ARG A 321 -12.21 -25.48 3.39
CA ARG A 321 -12.89 -24.78 4.48
C ARG A 321 -13.13 -23.30 4.17
N THR A 322 -12.21 -22.67 3.44
CA THR A 322 -12.29 -21.24 3.12
C THR A 322 -12.95 -20.94 1.76
N SER A 323 -13.46 -21.96 1.07
CA SER A 323 -14.31 -21.77 -0.10
C SER A 323 -15.73 -21.40 0.35
N VAL A 324 -16.22 -20.26 -0.11
CA VAL A 324 -17.56 -19.74 0.25
C VAL A 324 -18.44 -19.61 -0.99
N LEU A 325 -18.11 -18.67 -1.86
CA LEU A 325 -18.91 -18.38 -3.06
C LEU A 325 -19.07 -19.59 -3.98
N ASP A 326 -18.01 -20.34 -4.16
CA ASP A 326 -18.00 -21.51 -5.05
C ASP A 326 -18.76 -22.72 -4.49
N LYS A 327 -19.05 -22.74 -3.20
CA LYS A 327 -19.94 -23.71 -2.57
C LYS A 327 -21.41 -23.37 -2.78
N ILE A 328 -21.74 -22.10 -2.97
CA ILE A 328 -23.12 -21.61 -3.10
C ILE A 328 -23.57 -21.63 -4.55
N VAL A 329 -22.80 -21.02 -5.44
CA VAL A 329 -23.04 -21.08 -6.89
C VAL A 329 -21.75 -21.55 -7.58
N PRO A 330 -21.54 -22.85 -7.70
CA PRO A 330 -20.30 -23.40 -8.23
C PRO A 330 -19.90 -22.78 -9.57
N TRP A 331 -18.63 -22.34 -9.63
CA TRP A 331 -17.98 -21.74 -10.77
C TRP A 331 -18.48 -20.35 -11.22
N TYR A 332 -19.62 -19.89 -10.79
CA TYR A 332 -20.18 -18.62 -11.23
C TYR A 332 -19.32 -17.41 -10.82
N TYR A 333 -18.84 -17.40 -9.58
CA TYR A 333 -18.05 -16.30 -9.03
C TYR A 333 -16.55 -16.38 -9.37
N GLN A 334 -16.14 -17.49 -9.95
CA GLN A 334 -14.75 -17.73 -10.32
C GLN A 334 -14.55 -17.50 -11.82
N ARG A 335 -13.35 -17.00 -12.20
CA ARG A 335 -12.98 -16.88 -13.60
C ARG A 335 -12.48 -18.24 -14.09
N LEU A 336 -13.07 -18.74 -15.15
CA LEU A 336 -12.78 -20.07 -15.69
C LEU A 336 -11.86 -19.97 -16.90
N ASN A 337 -10.98 -20.94 -17.02
CA ASN A 337 -10.19 -21.13 -18.22
C ASN A 337 -11.12 -21.50 -19.40
N GLU A 338 -11.00 -20.78 -20.51
CA GLU A 338 -11.89 -20.94 -21.66
C GLU A 338 -11.76 -22.29 -22.35
N THR A 339 -10.59 -22.93 -22.23
CA THR A 339 -10.31 -24.22 -22.85
C THR A 339 -10.65 -25.39 -21.94
N THR A 340 -10.24 -25.32 -20.67
CA THR A 340 -10.36 -26.45 -19.73
C THR A 340 -11.60 -26.38 -18.87
N GLY A 341 -12.21 -25.20 -18.69
CA GLY A 341 -13.33 -24.96 -17.79
C GLY A 341 -12.96 -24.98 -16.31
N SER A 342 -11.70 -25.11 -15.95
CA SER A 342 -11.24 -25.08 -14.56
C SER A 342 -11.12 -23.66 -14.06
N VAL A 343 -11.18 -23.47 -12.73
CA VAL A 343 -10.92 -22.17 -12.08
C VAL A 343 -9.49 -21.72 -12.38
N GLU A 344 -9.34 -20.50 -12.87
CA GLU A 344 -8.02 -19.91 -13.12
C GLU A 344 -7.34 -19.46 -11.84
N SER A 345 -6.01 -19.40 -11.88
CA SER A 345 -5.16 -18.91 -10.78
C SER A 345 -4.06 -17.98 -11.31
N ALA A 346 -4.43 -17.10 -12.22
CA ALA A 346 -3.51 -16.13 -12.79
C ALA A 346 -3.14 -15.01 -11.79
N THR A 347 -3.95 -14.83 -10.74
CA THR A 347 -3.58 -14.09 -9.52
C THR A 347 -2.65 -14.97 -8.66
N CYS A 348 -2.69 -14.86 -7.36
CA CYS A 348 -2.02 -15.81 -6.47
C CYS A 348 -2.86 -17.08 -6.24
N CYS A 349 -4.16 -16.99 -6.42
CA CYS A 349 -5.11 -17.87 -5.75
C CYS A 349 -6.26 -18.22 -6.72
N SER A 350 -7.47 -18.41 -6.24
CA SER A 350 -8.62 -18.71 -7.11
C SER A 350 -9.19 -17.42 -7.70
N ASP A 351 -8.97 -17.18 -8.98
CA ASP A 351 -9.42 -15.95 -9.63
C ASP A 351 -10.94 -15.78 -9.53
N SER A 352 -11.38 -14.58 -9.23
CA SER A 352 -12.79 -14.21 -9.24
C SER A 352 -13.23 -13.68 -10.60
N ALA A 353 -14.54 -13.56 -10.81
CA ALA A 353 -15.14 -13.09 -12.04
C ALA A 353 -15.96 -11.80 -11.82
N PRO A 354 -15.31 -10.65 -11.63
CA PRO A 354 -16.02 -9.38 -11.43
C PRO A 354 -16.80 -8.91 -12.66
N GLU A 355 -16.58 -9.52 -13.82
CA GLU A 355 -17.40 -9.36 -15.03
C GLU A 355 -18.79 -9.96 -14.89
N HIS A 356 -19.05 -10.85 -13.94
CA HIS A 356 -20.36 -11.44 -13.70
C HIS A 356 -21.20 -10.53 -12.81
N ARG A 357 -22.47 -10.31 -13.21
CA ARG A 357 -23.34 -9.30 -12.60
C ARG A 357 -23.51 -9.43 -11.09
N MET A 358 -23.67 -10.66 -10.60
CA MET A 358 -23.89 -10.87 -9.15
C MET A 358 -22.63 -10.67 -8.34
N PHE A 359 -21.45 -10.91 -8.93
CA PHE A 359 -20.21 -10.58 -8.25
C PHE A 359 -19.92 -9.06 -8.30
N ALA A 360 -20.18 -8.41 -9.43
CA ALA A 360 -20.10 -6.95 -9.50
C ALA A 360 -21.03 -6.29 -8.48
N LYS A 361 -22.24 -6.85 -8.30
CA LYS A 361 -23.18 -6.40 -7.26
C LYS A 361 -22.63 -6.62 -5.85
N LEU A 362 -22.06 -7.78 -5.57
CA LEU A 362 -21.45 -8.07 -4.26
C LEU A 362 -20.32 -7.08 -3.95
N ILE A 363 -19.45 -6.81 -4.91
CA ILE A 363 -18.36 -5.84 -4.75
C ILE A 363 -18.92 -4.45 -4.40
N ALA A 364 -19.90 -3.97 -5.17
CA ALA A 364 -20.51 -2.66 -4.95
C ALA A 364 -21.25 -2.60 -3.59
N ASP A 365 -21.95 -3.65 -3.21
CA ASP A 365 -22.64 -3.76 -1.91
C ASP A 365 -21.61 -3.75 -0.75
N SER A 366 -20.51 -4.47 -0.91
CA SER A 366 -19.41 -4.50 0.07
C SER A 366 -18.77 -3.12 0.25
N LEU A 367 -18.41 -2.47 -0.85
CA LEU A 367 -17.85 -1.11 -0.81
C LEU A 367 -18.83 -0.11 -0.17
N ALA A 368 -20.15 -0.27 -0.40
CA ALA A 368 -21.18 0.57 0.22
C ALA A 368 -21.18 0.45 1.74
N VAL A 369 -21.02 -0.76 2.27
CA VAL A 369 -20.92 -0.99 3.72
C VAL A 369 -19.67 -0.33 4.30
N TRP A 370 -18.50 -0.55 3.69
CA TRP A 370 -17.26 0.07 4.15
C TRP A 370 -17.32 1.60 4.11
N THR A 371 -17.96 2.17 3.09
CA THR A 371 -18.13 3.61 2.95
C THR A 371 -19.09 4.19 3.99
N THR A 372 -20.27 3.60 4.12
CA THR A 372 -21.36 4.16 4.93
C THR A 372 -21.25 3.76 6.40
N ASP A 373 -21.03 2.48 6.67
CA ASP A 373 -21.07 1.94 8.05
C ASP A 373 -19.72 2.04 8.76
N TYR A 374 -18.62 2.11 8.02
CA TYR A 374 -17.27 2.21 8.60
C TYR A 374 -16.55 3.52 8.26
N LYS A 375 -17.17 4.40 7.49
CA LYS A 375 -16.64 5.74 7.15
C LYS A 375 -15.24 5.72 6.53
N ILE A 376 -15.00 4.74 5.68
CA ILE A 376 -13.77 4.67 4.86
C ILE A 376 -13.81 5.78 3.81
N ASP A 377 -12.69 6.44 3.54
CA ASP A 377 -12.59 7.63 2.71
C ASP A 377 -12.09 7.37 1.30
N GLY A 378 -11.52 6.19 1.06
CA GLY A 378 -11.02 5.78 -0.26
C GLY A 378 -10.66 4.30 -0.27
N PHE A 379 -10.52 3.75 -1.47
CA PHE A 379 -10.22 2.32 -1.66
C PHE A 379 -9.05 2.14 -2.62
N ARG A 380 -8.11 1.32 -2.22
CA ARG A 380 -7.04 0.78 -3.06
C ARG A 380 -7.42 -0.61 -3.51
N PHE A 381 -7.57 -0.82 -4.82
CA PHE A 381 -7.93 -2.11 -5.40
C PHE A 381 -6.67 -2.92 -5.72
N ASP A 382 -6.48 -4.00 -5.01
CA ASP A 382 -5.46 -5.00 -5.32
C ASP A 382 -5.71 -5.55 -6.72
N LEU A 383 -4.67 -5.63 -7.56
CA LEU A 383 -4.74 -6.10 -8.93
C LEU A 383 -5.97 -5.56 -9.69
N MET A 384 -6.16 -4.25 -9.64
CA MET A 384 -7.31 -3.59 -10.29
C MET A 384 -7.39 -3.89 -11.79
N GLY A 385 -6.25 -4.08 -12.45
CA GLY A 385 -6.17 -4.46 -13.87
C GLY A 385 -6.79 -5.84 -14.19
N TYR A 386 -7.12 -6.63 -13.19
CA TYR A 386 -7.89 -7.88 -13.32
C TYR A 386 -9.38 -7.65 -13.51
N HIS A 387 -9.85 -6.47 -13.11
CA HIS A 387 -11.26 -6.09 -13.22
C HIS A 387 -11.56 -5.50 -14.58
N PRO A 388 -12.79 -5.69 -15.09
CA PRO A 388 -13.28 -4.88 -16.21
C PRO A 388 -13.31 -3.41 -15.81
N LYS A 389 -12.86 -2.53 -16.70
CA LYS A 389 -12.98 -1.08 -16.52
C LYS A 389 -14.42 -0.66 -16.25
N ALA A 390 -15.36 -1.19 -17.00
CA ALA A 390 -16.78 -0.89 -16.84
C ALA A 390 -17.30 -1.25 -15.45
N GLN A 391 -16.83 -2.36 -14.88
CA GLN A 391 -17.24 -2.80 -13.53
C GLN A 391 -16.70 -1.84 -12.46
N ILE A 392 -15.44 -1.45 -12.54
CA ILE A 392 -14.83 -0.49 -11.60
C ILE A 392 -15.54 0.88 -11.68
N LEU A 393 -15.79 1.38 -12.89
CA LEU A 393 -16.49 2.65 -13.08
C LEU A 393 -17.93 2.62 -12.53
N SER A 394 -18.66 1.53 -12.78
CA SER A 394 -20.01 1.36 -12.27
C SER A 394 -20.03 1.32 -10.74
N ALA A 395 -19.11 0.61 -10.12
CA ALA A 395 -18.96 0.58 -8.67
C ALA A 395 -18.67 1.99 -8.12
N TRP A 396 -17.78 2.73 -8.74
CA TRP A 396 -17.43 4.08 -8.30
C TRP A 396 -18.61 5.05 -8.40
N GLU A 397 -19.37 4.99 -9.47
CA GLU A 397 -20.60 5.82 -9.63
C GLU A 397 -21.59 5.54 -8.50
N ARG A 398 -21.81 4.28 -8.18
CA ARG A 398 -22.70 3.89 -7.09
C ARG A 398 -22.19 4.40 -5.73
N ILE A 399 -20.90 4.29 -5.46
CA ILE A 399 -20.32 4.74 -4.19
C ILE A 399 -20.32 6.26 -4.09
N LYS A 400 -20.03 6.98 -5.18
CA LYS A 400 -20.12 8.43 -5.21
C LYS A 400 -21.54 8.96 -4.96
N ALA A 401 -22.56 8.19 -5.31
CA ALA A 401 -23.94 8.54 -4.97
C ALA A 401 -24.19 8.50 -3.46
N LEU A 402 -23.46 7.68 -2.71
CA LEU A 402 -23.53 7.61 -1.24
C LEU A 402 -22.62 8.67 -0.59
N ASN A 403 -21.43 8.85 -1.12
CA ASN A 403 -20.46 9.86 -0.67
C ASN A 403 -19.65 10.32 -1.89
N PRO A 404 -19.91 11.55 -2.42
CA PRO A 404 -19.26 12.06 -3.63
C PRO A 404 -17.76 12.26 -3.49
N ASP A 405 -17.23 12.27 -2.26
CA ASP A 405 -15.83 12.53 -1.96
C ASP A 405 -14.97 11.26 -1.94
N ILE A 406 -15.55 10.08 -2.13
CA ILE A 406 -14.81 8.81 -2.12
C ILE A 406 -13.85 8.75 -3.30
N TYR A 407 -12.61 8.35 -3.04
CA TYR A 407 -11.57 8.18 -4.05
C TYR A 407 -11.26 6.70 -4.29
N PHE A 408 -11.13 6.34 -5.57
CA PHE A 408 -10.73 4.99 -6.01
C PHE A 408 -9.37 5.05 -6.70
N PHE A 409 -8.49 4.14 -6.33
CA PHE A 409 -7.25 3.88 -7.06
C PHE A 409 -6.83 2.42 -6.87
N GLY A 410 -5.81 1.99 -7.60
CA GLY A 410 -5.33 0.63 -7.45
C GLY A 410 -4.18 0.28 -8.36
N GLU A 411 -3.86 -1.00 -8.40
CA GLU A 411 -2.84 -1.57 -9.26
C GLU A 411 -3.41 -1.80 -10.65
N GLY A 412 -3.22 -0.80 -11.52
CA GLY A 412 -3.70 -0.84 -12.91
C GLY A 412 -2.71 -1.50 -13.87
N TRP A 413 -2.04 -2.56 -13.43
CA TRP A 413 -1.11 -3.32 -14.28
C TRP A 413 -1.85 -4.00 -15.43
N ASP A 414 -1.17 -4.18 -16.57
CA ASP A 414 -1.70 -5.02 -17.64
C ASP A 414 -1.72 -6.48 -17.17
N SER A 415 -2.92 -7.01 -17.00
CA SER A 415 -3.15 -8.37 -16.51
C SER A 415 -3.19 -9.45 -17.59
N ASN A 416 -2.98 -9.07 -18.85
CA ASN A 416 -3.16 -9.96 -20.02
C ASN A 416 -4.59 -10.52 -20.15
N GLN A 417 -5.59 -9.83 -19.61
CA GLN A 417 -7.01 -10.19 -19.71
C GLN A 417 -7.78 -9.36 -20.76
N SER A 418 -7.06 -8.57 -21.55
CA SER A 418 -7.66 -7.66 -22.56
C SER A 418 -8.45 -8.38 -23.66
N ASP A 419 -8.23 -9.67 -23.87
CA ASP A 419 -9.01 -10.48 -24.80
C ASP A 419 -10.44 -10.76 -24.31
N ARG A 420 -10.68 -10.65 -23.00
CA ARG A 420 -12.00 -10.89 -22.38
C ARG A 420 -12.85 -9.64 -22.35
N PHE A 421 -12.26 -8.50 -22.01
CA PHE A 421 -12.92 -7.20 -21.83
C PHE A 421 -11.87 -6.10 -21.75
N GLU A 422 -12.30 -4.84 -21.84
CA GLU A 422 -11.42 -3.70 -21.53
C GLU A 422 -11.08 -3.71 -20.02
N ILE A 423 -9.79 -3.90 -19.70
CA ILE A 423 -9.31 -3.97 -18.32
C ILE A 423 -9.13 -2.60 -17.69
N ALA A 424 -9.24 -2.53 -16.37
CA ALA A 424 -9.01 -1.31 -15.59
C ALA A 424 -7.50 -1.04 -15.42
N SER A 425 -6.80 -0.86 -16.54
CA SER A 425 -5.36 -0.59 -16.59
C SER A 425 -5.04 0.90 -16.52
N GLN A 426 -3.77 1.21 -16.27
CA GLN A 426 -3.26 2.59 -16.30
C GLN A 426 -3.70 3.36 -17.54
N ILE A 427 -3.47 2.78 -18.71
CA ILE A 427 -3.75 3.43 -20.00
C ILE A 427 -5.26 3.56 -20.23
N ASN A 428 -6.03 2.53 -19.94
CA ASN A 428 -7.46 2.50 -20.18
C ASN A 428 -8.25 3.43 -19.24
N LEU A 429 -7.70 3.75 -18.05
CA LEU A 429 -8.35 4.61 -17.07
C LEU A 429 -8.07 6.10 -17.28
N LYS A 430 -7.25 6.47 -18.27
CA LYS A 430 -6.96 7.87 -18.59
C LYS A 430 -8.25 8.68 -18.76
N GLY A 431 -8.35 9.78 -18.03
CA GLY A 431 -9.49 10.70 -18.10
C GLY A 431 -10.70 10.29 -17.25
N THR A 432 -10.66 9.15 -16.56
CA THR A 432 -11.77 8.69 -15.70
C THR A 432 -11.74 9.33 -14.30
N GLY A 433 -10.59 9.79 -13.86
CA GLY A 433 -10.36 10.25 -12.48
C GLY A 433 -9.93 9.16 -11.51
N ILE A 434 -9.97 7.90 -11.92
CA ILE A 434 -9.47 6.79 -11.09
C ILE A 434 -7.94 6.77 -11.14
N GLY A 435 -7.31 6.67 -9.96
CA GLY A 435 -5.86 6.64 -9.84
C GLY A 435 -5.27 5.26 -10.04
N THR A 436 -4.02 5.24 -10.52
CA THR A 436 -3.23 4.01 -10.60
C THR A 436 -1.83 4.24 -10.06
N PHE A 437 -1.26 3.21 -9.45
CA PHE A 437 0.15 3.22 -9.10
C PHE A 437 1.02 3.38 -10.34
N SER A 438 2.05 4.22 -10.24
CA SER A 438 3.01 4.42 -11.32
C SER A 438 4.26 3.58 -11.10
N ASP A 439 4.50 2.64 -11.99
CA ASP A 439 5.75 1.88 -12.07
C ASP A 439 6.88 2.67 -12.76
N ARG A 440 6.55 3.74 -13.50
CA ARG A 440 7.53 4.53 -14.27
C ARG A 440 8.53 5.23 -13.35
N LEU A 441 8.03 6.09 -12.47
CA LEU A 441 8.89 6.78 -11.49
C LEU A 441 9.51 5.79 -10.51
N ARG A 442 8.73 4.80 -10.05
CA ARG A 442 9.24 3.75 -9.17
C ARG A 442 10.52 3.13 -9.73
N ASP A 443 10.47 2.62 -10.95
CA ASP A 443 11.59 1.91 -11.57
C ASP A 443 12.74 2.87 -11.90
N ALA A 444 12.45 4.09 -12.33
CA ALA A 444 13.49 5.08 -12.62
C ALA A 444 14.29 5.45 -11.36
N VAL A 445 13.65 5.59 -10.23
CA VAL A 445 14.29 6.00 -8.96
C VAL A 445 14.93 4.81 -8.24
N ARG A 446 14.22 3.69 -8.12
CA ARG A 446 14.73 2.47 -7.48
C ARG A 446 15.76 1.74 -8.33
N GLY A 447 15.58 1.79 -9.66
CA GLY A 447 16.41 1.08 -10.65
C GLY A 447 15.84 -0.29 -11.02
N GLY A 448 15.97 -0.64 -12.29
CA GLY A 448 15.52 -1.92 -12.81
C GLY A 448 14.03 -2.11 -12.75
N GLY A 449 13.62 -3.34 -12.48
CA GLY A 449 12.22 -3.74 -12.36
C GLY A 449 11.97 -4.60 -11.11
N PRO A 450 10.68 -4.83 -10.77
CA PRO A 450 10.32 -5.51 -9.52
C PRO A 450 10.67 -7.00 -9.48
N PHE A 451 10.98 -7.58 -10.63
CA PHE A 451 11.32 -9.01 -10.75
C PHE A 451 12.81 -9.26 -10.94
N ASP A 452 13.64 -8.22 -10.87
CA ASP A 452 15.09 -8.37 -10.94
C ASP A 452 15.61 -9.26 -9.80
N SER A 453 16.59 -10.09 -10.11
CA SER A 453 17.24 -10.96 -9.14
C SER A 453 18.71 -11.17 -9.50
N GLY A 454 19.50 -11.66 -8.54
CA GLY A 454 20.92 -11.91 -8.73
C GLY A 454 21.68 -10.66 -9.14
N ASP A 455 22.60 -10.79 -10.10
CA ASP A 455 23.44 -9.67 -10.57
C ASP A 455 22.62 -8.50 -11.11
N ALA A 456 21.51 -8.76 -11.82
CA ALA A 456 20.64 -7.72 -12.37
C ALA A 456 20.08 -6.81 -11.27
N LEU A 457 19.73 -7.36 -10.12
CA LEU A 457 19.23 -6.59 -8.98
C LEU A 457 20.24 -5.54 -8.53
N ARG A 458 21.52 -5.83 -8.53
CA ARG A 458 22.58 -4.88 -8.17
C ARG A 458 23.00 -4.00 -9.32
N GLN A 459 23.08 -4.53 -10.53
CA GLN A 459 23.51 -3.79 -11.73
C GLN A 459 22.60 -2.61 -12.06
N ASN A 460 21.31 -2.77 -11.89
CA ASN A 460 20.31 -1.81 -12.33
C ASN A 460 20.09 -0.71 -11.27
N GLN A 461 21.04 0.21 -11.19
CA GLN A 461 20.91 1.39 -10.35
C GLN A 461 19.82 2.33 -10.87
N GLY A 462 19.18 3.05 -9.94
CA GLY A 462 18.24 4.12 -10.24
C GLY A 462 18.78 5.49 -9.88
N VAL A 463 18.01 6.53 -10.18
CA VAL A 463 18.34 7.91 -9.81
C VAL A 463 18.63 8.04 -8.31
N GLY A 464 17.89 7.30 -7.48
CA GLY A 464 18.06 7.32 -6.03
C GLY A 464 19.25 6.53 -5.48
N SER A 465 19.96 5.79 -6.32
CA SER A 465 21.06 4.92 -5.88
C SER A 465 22.38 5.12 -6.65
N GLY A 466 22.51 6.21 -7.41
CA GLY A 466 23.76 6.59 -8.03
C GLY A 466 23.87 6.31 -9.52
N ALA A 467 22.75 6.07 -10.23
CA ALA A 467 22.75 5.83 -11.67
C ALA A 467 23.51 6.91 -12.44
N GLY A 468 24.55 6.51 -13.17
CA GLY A 468 25.38 7.38 -14.02
C GLY A 468 26.34 8.31 -13.26
N VAL A 469 26.31 8.34 -11.93
CA VAL A 469 27.11 9.26 -11.12
C VAL A 469 27.94 8.56 -10.03
N LEU A 470 27.49 7.42 -9.53
CA LEU A 470 28.20 6.63 -8.51
C LEU A 470 27.98 5.14 -8.80
N PRO A 471 28.66 4.60 -9.82
CA PRO A 471 28.45 3.21 -10.22
C PRO A 471 28.96 2.22 -9.16
N ASN A 472 28.24 1.12 -8.98
CA ASN A 472 28.75 -0.01 -8.23
C ASN A 472 29.61 -0.91 -9.15
N GLU A 473 30.25 -1.93 -8.57
CA GLU A 473 31.21 -2.80 -9.28
C GLU A 473 30.57 -3.67 -10.39
N LEU A 474 29.24 -3.80 -10.41
CA LEU A 474 28.53 -4.59 -11.40
C LEU A 474 27.82 -3.74 -12.45
N THR A 475 27.61 -2.44 -12.21
CA THR A 475 26.76 -1.66 -13.09
C THR A 475 27.42 -1.36 -14.43
N PRO A 476 26.80 -1.72 -15.55
CA PRO A 476 27.23 -1.30 -16.87
C PRO A 476 26.49 -0.03 -17.34
N LEU A 477 25.77 0.66 -16.48
CA LEU A 477 24.85 1.73 -16.84
C LEU A 477 25.56 2.87 -17.56
N THR A 478 25.14 3.16 -18.79
CA THR A 478 25.67 4.25 -19.59
C THR A 478 25.05 5.59 -19.18
N ASP A 479 25.69 6.70 -19.55
CA ASP A 479 25.14 8.04 -19.34
C ASP A 479 23.79 8.22 -20.03
N ASP A 480 23.63 7.65 -21.22
CA ASP A 480 22.37 7.68 -21.96
C ASP A 480 21.23 7.01 -21.18
N GLN A 481 21.50 5.83 -20.62
CA GLN A 481 20.54 5.10 -19.80
C GLN A 481 20.19 5.88 -18.51
N ALA A 482 21.19 6.48 -17.85
CA ALA A 482 20.97 7.29 -16.66
C ALA A 482 20.13 8.54 -16.97
N ARG A 483 20.36 9.19 -18.10
CA ARG A 483 19.57 10.35 -18.55
C ARG A 483 18.14 9.95 -18.92
N HIS A 484 17.95 8.75 -19.46
CA HIS A 484 16.60 8.22 -19.71
C HIS A 484 15.81 8.00 -18.41
N LEU A 485 16.46 7.46 -17.38
CA LEU A 485 15.84 7.33 -16.04
C LEU A 485 15.47 8.70 -15.47
N ALA A 486 16.31 9.71 -15.71
CA ALA A 486 16.01 11.09 -15.31
C ALA A 486 14.79 11.65 -16.07
N ASP A 487 14.63 11.36 -17.35
CA ASP A 487 13.45 11.74 -18.13
C ASP A 487 12.17 11.14 -17.54
N LEU A 488 12.17 9.84 -17.23
CA LEU A 488 11.04 9.16 -16.60
C LEU A 488 10.73 9.73 -15.21
N THR A 489 11.75 10.08 -14.45
CA THR A 489 11.59 10.71 -13.13
C THR A 489 10.95 12.09 -13.25
N ARG A 490 11.43 12.94 -14.18
CA ARG A 490 10.85 14.26 -14.45
C ARG A 490 9.40 14.13 -14.87
N LEU A 491 9.11 13.24 -15.79
CA LEU A 491 7.75 13.00 -16.27
C LEU A 491 6.83 12.57 -15.12
N GLY A 492 7.30 11.66 -14.25
CA GLY A 492 6.56 11.26 -13.04
C GLY A 492 6.32 12.43 -12.10
N MET A 493 7.32 13.27 -11.86
CA MET A 493 7.19 14.47 -11.04
C MET A 493 6.19 15.49 -11.62
N ALA A 494 6.02 15.52 -12.93
CA ALA A 494 5.00 16.33 -13.61
C ALA A 494 3.61 15.69 -13.59
N GLY A 495 3.39 14.62 -12.80
CA GLY A 495 2.11 13.92 -12.73
C GLY A 495 1.94 12.80 -13.75
N ASN A 496 3.01 12.43 -14.42
CA ASN A 496 3.04 11.34 -15.42
C ASN A 496 2.00 11.50 -16.55
N LEU A 497 1.81 12.72 -17.00
CA LEU A 497 0.77 13.07 -17.99
C LEU A 497 1.17 12.62 -19.39
N ALA A 498 0.23 12.03 -20.12
CA ALA A 498 0.44 11.60 -21.50
C ALA A 498 0.82 12.78 -22.41
N ASP A 499 0.25 13.95 -22.18
CA ASP A 499 0.42 15.13 -23.02
C ASP A 499 1.42 16.16 -22.50
N PHE A 500 2.08 15.89 -21.39
CA PHE A 500 3.11 16.80 -20.86
C PHE A 500 4.29 16.89 -21.83
N VAL A 501 4.66 18.12 -22.20
CA VAL A 501 5.75 18.39 -23.13
C VAL A 501 7.03 18.64 -22.38
N LEU A 502 8.08 17.88 -22.69
CA LEU A 502 9.42 18.05 -22.10
C LEU A 502 10.49 17.94 -23.18
N ILE A 503 11.67 18.44 -22.84
CA ILE A 503 12.90 18.22 -23.62
C ILE A 503 13.53 16.94 -23.07
N ASP A 504 13.72 15.93 -23.94
CA ASP A 504 14.25 14.64 -23.54
C ASP A 504 15.79 14.64 -23.40
N LYS A 505 16.35 13.48 -23.10
CA LYS A 505 17.79 13.26 -22.91
C LYS A 505 18.65 13.65 -24.11
N ASP A 506 18.08 13.67 -25.31
CA ASP A 506 18.77 13.98 -26.58
C ASP A 506 18.50 15.41 -27.06
N GLY A 507 17.70 16.18 -26.32
CA GLY A 507 17.35 17.55 -26.67
C GLY A 507 16.12 17.66 -27.57
N ALA A 508 15.41 16.55 -27.81
CA ALA A 508 14.18 16.55 -28.58
C ALA A 508 12.97 16.98 -27.72
N VAL A 509 12.07 17.74 -28.30
CA VAL A 509 10.80 18.08 -27.65
C VAL A 509 9.82 16.94 -27.83
N LYS A 510 9.35 16.37 -26.72
CA LYS A 510 8.48 15.19 -26.73
C LYS A 510 7.30 15.34 -25.78
N ARG A 511 6.22 14.63 -26.09
CA ARG A 511 5.12 14.41 -25.15
C ARG A 511 5.47 13.27 -24.21
N GLY A 512 4.85 13.28 -23.05
CA GLY A 512 5.02 12.22 -22.05
C GLY A 512 4.77 10.81 -22.61
N SER A 513 3.72 10.65 -23.45
CA SER A 513 3.41 9.37 -24.09
C SER A 513 4.47 8.89 -25.10
N GLU A 514 5.34 9.79 -25.57
CA GLU A 514 6.42 9.48 -26.51
C GLU A 514 7.73 9.08 -25.80
N ILE A 515 7.82 9.26 -24.49
CA ILE A 515 8.95 8.77 -23.69
C ILE A 515 8.75 7.26 -23.49
N ASP A 516 9.75 6.48 -23.83
CA ASP A 516 9.64 5.03 -23.75
C ASP A 516 9.76 4.51 -22.32
N TYR A 517 8.87 3.60 -21.96
CA TYR A 517 8.96 2.79 -20.75
C TYR A 517 8.79 1.31 -21.11
N ASN A 518 9.89 0.61 -21.35
CA ASN A 518 9.90 -0.81 -21.71
C ASN A 518 8.94 -1.15 -22.88
N GLY A 519 8.86 -0.29 -23.89
CA GLY A 519 7.98 -0.43 -25.04
C GLY A 519 6.57 0.12 -24.87
N ALA A 520 6.21 0.60 -23.68
CA ALA A 520 4.95 1.27 -23.39
C ALA A 520 5.14 2.79 -23.31
N PRO A 521 4.04 3.58 -23.41
CA PRO A 521 4.11 5.02 -23.14
C PRO A 521 4.59 5.31 -21.72
N GLY A 522 5.57 6.19 -21.55
CA GLY A 522 6.01 6.65 -20.23
C GLY A 522 4.88 7.40 -19.51
N GLY A 523 4.41 8.49 -20.11
CA GLY A 523 3.24 9.22 -19.62
C GLY A 523 1.93 8.59 -20.06
N TYR A 524 0.96 8.45 -19.14
CA TYR A 524 -0.31 7.81 -19.47
C TYR A 524 -1.56 8.53 -18.94
N ALA A 525 -1.40 9.46 -18.01
CA ALA A 525 -2.53 10.09 -17.31
C ALA A 525 -3.03 11.37 -18.00
N ALA A 526 -4.29 11.73 -17.76
CA ALA A 526 -4.86 13.02 -18.13
C ALA A 526 -4.66 14.08 -17.04
N ASP A 527 -4.79 13.66 -15.78
CA ASP A 527 -4.60 14.52 -14.60
C ASP A 527 -3.62 13.86 -13.61
N PRO A 528 -2.85 14.64 -12.83
CA PRO A 528 -1.95 14.08 -11.84
C PRO A 528 -2.68 13.32 -10.72
N THR A 529 -3.97 13.57 -10.51
CA THR A 529 -4.82 12.83 -9.57
C THR A 529 -5.10 11.38 -10.00
N GLU A 530 -4.77 11.03 -11.25
CA GLU A 530 -4.85 9.67 -11.77
C GLU A 530 -3.55 8.89 -11.56
N VAL A 531 -2.57 9.49 -10.90
CA VAL A 531 -1.25 8.89 -10.69
C VAL A 531 -0.90 8.88 -9.20
N VAL A 532 -0.63 7.69 -8.69
CA VAL A 532 -0.09 7.49 -7.35
C VAL A 532 1.38 7.14 -7.49
N ASN A 533 2.26 8.10 -7.16
CA ASN A 533 3.70 7.94 -7.21
C ASN A 533 4.24 7.38 -5.90
N TYR A 534 5.17 6.45 -5.99
CA TYR A 534 5.81 5.83 -4.84
C TYR A 534 7.19 5.27 -5.19
N VAL A 535 8.02 5.12 -4.19
CA VAL A 535 9.32 4.45 -4.29
C VAL A 535 9.51 3.36 -3.23
N SER A 536 8.51 3.15 -2.38
CA SER A 536 8.46 2.09 -1.38
C SER A 536 7.01 1.71 -1.08
N LYS A 537 6.72 0.42 -1.07
CA LYS A 537 5.41 -0.18 -0.81
C LYS A 537 5.63 -1.54 -0.16
N HIS A 538 4.57 -2.18 0.35
CA HIS A 538 4.69 -3.52 0.95
C HIS A 538 5.24 -4.56 -0.03
N ASP A 539 4.85 -4.48 -1.31
CA ASP A 539 5.39 -5.35 -2.36
C ASP A 539 6.83 -5.00 -2.69
N ASN A 540 7.64 -6.02 -2.95
CA ASN A 540 9.05 -5.93 -3.26
C ASN A 540 9.88 -5.42 -2.07
N GLN A 541 11.15 -5.16 -2.28
CA GLN A 541 12.05 -4.72 -1.22
C GLN A 541 11.69 -3.31 -0.73
N THR A 542 11.91 -3.04 0.56
CA THR A 542 11.83 -1.67 1.08
C THR A 542 12.83 -0.77 0.36
N LEU A 543 12.61 0.53 0.41
CA LEU A 543 13.54 1.47 -0.22
C LEU A 543 14.96 1.35 0.37
N TRP A 544 15.09 1.20 1.69
CA TRP A 544 16.40 1.02 2.33
C TRP A 544 17.10 -0.25 1.85
N ASP A 545 16.37 -1.36 1.77
CA ASP A 545 16.92 -2.62 1.26
C ASP A 545 17.33 -2.51 -0.21
N MET A 546 16.54 -1.79 -1.02
CA MET A 546 16.86 -1.57 -2.41
C MET A 546 18.13 -0.72 -2.57
N ILE A 547 18.27 0.34 -1.79
CA ILE A 547 19.50 1.15 -1.76
C ILE A 547 20.68 0.28 -1.33
N SER A 548 20.49 -0.57 -0.34
CA SER A 548 21.52 -1.50 0.14
C SER A 548 21.98 -2.49 -0.94
N TYR A 549 21.07 -2.98 -1.77
CA TYR A 549 21.40 -3.85 -2.91
C TYR A 549 22.22 -3.10 -3.97
N LYS A 550 21.98 -1.81 -4.17
CA LYS A 550 22.42 -1.09 -5.40
C LYS A 550 23.50 -0.05 -5.19
N ALA A 551 23.61 0.52 -4.00
CA ALA A 551 24.59 1.54 -3.74
C ALA A 551 26.03 1.02 -3.90
N ALA A 552 26.91 1.87 -4.39
CA ALA A 552 28.35 1.57 -4.44
C ALA A 552 28.87 1.26 -3.04
N GLN A 553 29.81 0.33 -2.91
CA GLN A 553 30.37 -0.10 -1.62
C GLN A 553 30.96 1.07 -0.81
N GLU A 554 31.56 2.05 -1.50
CA GLU A 554 32.15 3.23 -0.89
C GLU A 554 31.15 4.26 -0.36
N ALA A 555 29.87 4.15 -0.73
CA ALA A 555 28.84 5.02 -0.18
C ALA A 555 28.66 4.74 1.31
N ASP A 556 28.95 5.73 2.13
CA ASP A 556 28.84 5.61 3.59
C ASP A 556 27.37 5.66 4.07
N LEU A 557 27.18 5.48 5.37
CA LEU A 557 25.84 5.44 5.97
C LEU A 557 25.09 6.77 5.77
N ASP A 558 25.76 7.91 5.99
CA ASP A 558 25.14 9.23 5.81
C ASP A 558 24.71 9.46 4.36
N THR A 559 25.52 9.05 3.39
CA THR A 559 25.18 9.11 1.97
C THR A 559 23.91 8.29 1.68
N ARG A 560 23.81 7.09 2.22
CA ARG A 560 22.65 6.20 1.99
C ARG A 560 21.38 6.74 2.63
N VAL A 561 21.46 7.37 3.79
CA VAL A 561 20.33 8.07 4.40
C VAL A 561 19.84 9.19 3.47
N ARG A 562 20.77 9.96 2.89
CA ARG A 562 20.42 11.00 1.92
C ARG A 562 19.89 10.43 0.60
N MET A 563 20.38 9.29 0.14
CA MET A 563 19.81 8.57 -1.00
C MET A 563 18.33 8.23 -0.76
N GLN A 564 17.99 7.77 0.43
CA GLN A 564 16.59 7.51 0.82
C GLN A 564 15.76 8.78 0.75
N ALA A 565 16.23 9.85 1.35
CA ALA A 565 15.53 11.14 1.36
C ALA A 565 15.37 11.74 -0.04
N VAL A 566 16.39 11.68 -0.86
CA VAL A 566 16.37 12.15 -2.25
C VAL A 566 15.35 11.34 -3.08
N SER A 567 15.31 10.03 -2.88
CA SER A 567 14.34 9.16 -3.55
C SER A 567 12.90 9.53 -3.16
N LEU A 568 12.64 9.75 -1.87
CA LEU A 568 11.32 10.19 -1.39
C LEU A 568 10.96 11.61 -1.88
N ALA A 569 11.96 12.49 -2.06
CA ALA A 569 11.75 13.83 -2.57
C ALA A 569 11.14 13.85 -3.98
N THR A 570 11.51 12.88 -4.84
CA THR A 570 10.92 12.77 -6.19
C THR A 570 9.41 12.51 -6.15
N VAL A 571 8.92 11.88 -5.09
CA VAL A 571 7.50 11.62 -4.84
C VAL A 571 6.84 12.81 -4.15
N MET A 572 7.41 13.26 -3.03
CA MET A 572 6.80 14.28 -2.17
C MET A 572 6.76 15.67 -2.82
N LEU A 573 7.70 15.99 -3.67
CA LEU A 573 7.81 17.30 -4.34
C LEU A 573 7.32 17.26 -5.80
N GLY A 574 6.68 16.19 -6.22
CA GLY A 574 6.04 16.05 -7.51
C GLY A 574 4.55 16.35 -7.47
N GLN A 575 3.93 16.40 -8.65
CA GLN A 575 2.53 16.75 -8.85
C GLN A 575 1.55 15.59 -8.65
N GLY A 576 2.01 14.36 -8.77
CA GLY A 576 1.19 13.17 -8.53
C GLY A 576 0.82 13.02 -7.05
N ILE A 577 -0.15 12.17 -6.77
CA ILE A 577 -0.49 11.80 -5.39
C ILE A 577 0.73 11.10 -4.78
N ALA A 578 1.13 11.53 -3.61
CA ALA A 578 2.28 10.98 -2.90
C ALA A 578 1.89 9.78 -2.05
N PHE A 579 2.64 8.71 -2.19
CA PHE A 579 2.43 7.46 -1.46
C PHE A 579 3.76 6.95 -0.93
N ASP A 580 3.79 6.48 0.31
CA ASP A 580 4.95 5.82 0.87
C ASP A 580 4.54 4.64 1.76
N GLN A 581 5.54 3.89 2.18
CA GLN A 581 5.38 2.74 3.07
C GLN A 581 5.63 3.14 4.52
N GLN A 582 4.85 2.62 5.45
CA GLN A 582 5.14 2.65 6.88
C GLN A 582 6.61 2.33 7.13
N GLY A 583 7.30 3.23 7.82
CA GLY A 583 8.71 3.08 8.15
C GLY A 583 9.68 3.64 7.10
N SER A 584 9.23 4.20 5.96
CA SER A 584 10.12 4.90 5.02
C SER A 584 10.86 6.05 5.71
N GLU A 585 10.20 6.72 6.64
CA GLU A 585 10.75 7.77 7.49
C GLU A 585 11.73 7.26 8.56
N LEU A 586 11.80 5.95 8.73
CA LEU A 586 12.63 5.26 9.71
C LEU A 586 13.67 4.34 9.07
N LEU A 587 13.95 4.52 7.79
CA LEU A 587 14.86 3.65 7.03
C LEU A 587 14.49 2.16 7.11
N ARG A 588 13.21 1.85 7.16
CA ARG A 588 12.71 0.49 7.37
C ARG A 588 13.38 -0.52 6.47
N SER A 589 13.91 -1.57 7.08
CA SER A 589 14.44 -2.74 6.41
C SER A 589 13.58 -3.97 6.72
N LYS A 590 13.45 -4.84 5.75
CA LYS A 590 12.92 -6.20 5.90
C LYS A 590 14.04 -7.23 5.67
N SER A 591 15.26 -6.85 6.02
CA SER A 591 16.43 -7.71 5.88
C SER A 591 16.55 -8.29 4.47
N PHE A 592 16.47 -7.42 3.45
CA PHE A 592 16.56 -7.76 2.03
C PHE A 592 15.40 -8.57 1.46
N THR A 593 14.36 -8.86 2.25
CA THR A 593 13.23 -9.69 1.82
C THR A 593 12.44 -8.98 0.72
N ARG A 594 12.25 -9.69 -0.39
CA ARG A 594 11.44 -9.22 -1.51
C ARG A 594 9.94 -9.31 -1.24
N ASP A 595 9.50 -10.42 -0.62
CA ASP A 595 8.09 -10.76 -0.46
C ASP A 595 7.84 -11.32 0.94
N SER A 596 7.48 -10.45 1.86
CA SER A 596 7.43 -10.75 3.30
C SER A 596 6.03 -11.05 3.82
N TYR A 597 5.07 -11.40 2.94
CA TYR A 597 3.65 -11.52 3.28
C TYR A 597 3.36 -12.45 4.48
N ASP A 598 4.15 -13.48 4.67
CA ASP A 598 4.05 -14.43 5.79
C ASP A 598 5.40 -14.67 6.50
N SER A 599 6.32 -13.72 6.38
CA SER A 599 7.65 -13.80 7.00
C SER A 599 7.67 -13.41 8.49
N GLY A 600 6.50 -13.22 9.10
CA GLY A 600 6.35 -12.96 10.52
C GLY A 600 6.84 -11.59 10.98
N ASP A 601 6.72 -11.36 12.27
CA ASP A 601 7.15 -10.11 12.90
C ASP A 601 8.66 -9.89 12.75
N TRP A 602 9.46 -10.95 12.76
CA TRP A 602 10.91 -10.83 12.71
C TRP A 602 11.41 -10.05 11.48
N PHE A 603 10.78 -10.25 10.32
CA PHE A 603 11.16 -9.57 9.08
C PHE A 603 10.31 -8.32 8.78
N ASN A 604 9.20 -8.10 9.51
CA ASN A 604 8.24 -7.04 9.18
C ASN A 604 8.10 -5.94 10.23
N ARG A 605 8.68 -6.11 11.41
CA ARG A 605 8.50 -5.20 12.53
C ARG A 605 9.09 -3.82 12.27
N VAL A 606 8.52 -2.81 12.94
CA VAL A 606 8.97 -1.42 12.91
C VAL A 606 9.20 -0.95 14.34
N ASP A 607 10.37 -0.35 14.60
CA ASP A 607 10.74 0.15 15.91
C ASP A 607 10.45 1.66 16.05
N TYR A 608 9.37 1.99 16.73
CA TYR A 608 9.00 3.38 17.00
C TYR A 608 9.76 4.01 18.18
N SER A 609 10.65 3.26 18.84
CA SER A 609 11.62 3.81 19.76
C SER A 609 12.86 4.40 19.06
N LEU A 610 12.93 4.24 17.74
CA LEU A 610 13.99 4.79 16.86
C LEU A 610 15.39 4.26 17.15
N GLN A 611 15.51 3.02 17.64
CA GLN A 611 16.81 2.42 17.98
C GLN A 611 17.34 1.50 16.89
N ASP A 612 16.45 0.86 16.13
CA ASP A 612 16.79 -0.20 15.18
C ASP A 612 15.88 -0.11 13.96
N ASN A 613 16.42 -0.30 12.77
CA ASN A 613 15.63 -0.32 11.54
C ASN A 613 15.35 -1.72 11.00
N ASN A 614 15.68 -2.77 11.75
CA ASN A 614 15.52 -4.18 11.36
C ASN A 614 16.43 -4.63 10.20
N TYR A 615 17.55 -3.94 9.98
CA TYR A 615 18.51 -4.27 8.93
C TYR A 615 19.37 -5.49 9.30
N ASN A 616 19.56 -6.40 8.34
CA ASN A 616 20.46 -7.54 8.45
C ASN A 616 20.17 -8.41 9.68
N VAL A 617 18.90 -8.78 9.85
CA VAL A 617 18.46 -9.64 10.97
C VAL A 617 18.40 -11.13 10.61
N GLY A 618 18.79 -11.47 9.41
CA GLY A 618 18.82 -12.84 8.86
C GLY A 618 18.65 -12.81 7.36
N MET A 619 18.95 -13.93 6.70
CA MET A 619 18.73 -14.09 5.27
C MET A 619 17.23 -14.27 4.99
N PRO A 620 16.70 -13.68 3.90
CA PRO A 620 15.31 -13.91 3.49
C PRO A 620 15.10 -15.35 3.01
N ARG A 621 13.85 -15.75 2.81
CA ARG A 621 13.51 -17.10 2.36
C ARG A 621 14.18 -17.45 1.04
N SER A 622 14.78 -18.65 0.97
CA SER A 622 15.45 -19.12 -0.24
C SER A 622 14.49 -19.33 -1.41
N SER A 623 13.23 -19.63 -1.15
CA SER A 623 12.20 -19.75 -2.20
C SER A 623 11.97 -18.45 -2.98
N ASP A 624 12.11 -17.31 -2.30
CA ASP A 624 11.91 -16.00 -2.92
C ASP A 624 13.22 -15.31 -3.29
N ASP A 625 14.24 -15.41 -2.43
CA ASP A 625 15.48 -14.64 -2.50
C ASP A 625 16.75 -15.49 -2.59
N GLY A 626 16.64 -16.80 -2.80
CA GLY A 626 17.82 -17.68 -2.88
C GLY A 626 18.82 -17.25 -3.95
N SER A 627 18.33 -16.76 -5.09
CA SER A 627 19.15 -16.22 -6.17
C SER A 627 19.87 -14.91 -5.80
N ASN A 628 19.47 -14.27 -4.71
CA ASN A 628 20.03 -13.00 -4.22
C ASN A 628 21.06 -13.20 -3.10
N TYR A 629 21.22 -14.43 -2.58
CA TYR A 629 22.05 -14.68 -1.40
C TYR A 629 23.52 -14.24 -1.60
N ASP A 630 24.10 -14.47 -2.76
CA ASP A 630 25.49 -14.04 -3.04
C ASP A 630 25.62 -12.50 -3.02
N ILE A 631 24.62 -11.80 -3.53
CA ILE A 631 24.60 -10.33 -3.51
C ILE A 631 24.41 -9.84 -2.07
N ILE A 632 23.47 -10.40 -1.33
CA ILE A 632 23.22 -10.03 0.07
C ILE A 632 24.51 -10.21 0.90
N ALA A 633 25.16 -11.37 0.79
CA ALA A 633 26.41 -11.64 1.48
C ALA A 633 27.52 -10.62 1.15
N ARG A 634 27.52 -10.08 -0.06
CA ARG A 634 28.48 -9.09 -0.52
C ARG A 634 28.21 -7.69 0.03
N VAL A 635 26.93 -7.30 0.15
CA VAL A 635 26.54 -5.92 0.45
C VAL A 635 26.09 -5.69 1.89
N LYS A 636 25.72 -6.73 2.63
CA LYS A 636 25.08 -6.60 3.95
C LYS A 636 25.96 -5.90 5.00
N ASP A 637 27.26 -6.02 4.90
CA ASP A 637 28.22 -5.44 5.84
C ASP A 637 28.91 -4.17 5.31
N ALA A 638 28.43 -3.61 4.18
CA ALA A 638 29.01 -2.41 3.60
C ALA A 638 28.87 -1.18 4.50
N VAL A 639 27.81 -1.11 5.29
CA VAL A 639 27.59 -0.08 6.31
C VAL A 639 27.08 -0.72 7.60
N ALA A 640 27.28 0.01 8.70
CA ALA A 640 26.68 -0.39 9.98
C ALA A 640 25.14 -0.30 9.92
N THR A 641 24.47 -1.08 10.75
CA THR A 641 23.02 -0.94 10.95
C THR A 641 22.70 0.47 11.44
N PRO A 642 21.74 1.18 10.79
CA PRO A 642 21.33 2.48 11.28
C PRO A 642 20.82 2.43 12.72
N GLY A 643 21.19 3.43 13.50
CA GLY A 643 20.76 3.59 14.87
C GLY A 643 19.93 4.86 15.08
N GLU A 644 19.82 5.29 16.33
CA GLU A 644 18.98 6.41 16.73
C GLU A 644 19.31 7.71 15.95
N THR A 645 20.58 8.01 15.74
CA THR A 645 21.03 9.20 15.00
C THR A 645 20.44 9.23 13.59
N GLU A 646 20.58 8.14 12.86
CA GLU A 646 20.13 8.03 11.45
C GLU A 646 18.62 7.98 11.34
N LEU A 647 17.93 7.28 12.25
CA LEU A 647 16.47 7.21 12.24
C LEU A 647 15.85 8.58 12.54
N LYS A 648 16.39 9.30 13.50
CA LYS A 648 15.98 10.68 13.80
C LYS A 648 16.26 11.62 12.62
N GLN A 649 17.41 11.49 11.99
CA GLN A 649 17.77 12.29 10.82
C GLN A 649 16.82 12.05 9.66
N MET A 650 16.52 10.77 9.35
CA MET A 650 15.60 10.44 8.27
C MET A 650 14.17 10.89 8.57
N THR A 651 13.72 10.75 9.80
CA THR A 651 12.41 11.25 10.23
C THR A 651 12.31 12.77 10.02
N ALA A 652 13.36 13.51 10.38
CA ALA A 652 13.43 14.96 10.16
C ALA A 652 13.39 15.32 8.67
N PHE A 653 14.11 14.61 7.82
CA PHE A 653 14.06 14.78 6.37
C PHE A 653 12.68 14.50 5.79
N TYR A 654 12.05 13.43 6.24
CA TYR A 654 10.70 13.07 5.82
C TYR A 654 9.69 14.18 6.18
N GLN A 655 9.73 14.66 7.41
CA GLN A 655 8.86 15.74 7.87
C GLN A 655 9.12 17.05 7.13
N GLU A 656 10.36 17.35 6.79
CA GLU A 656 10.71 18.49 5.94
C GLU A 656 10.06 18.38 4.58
N LEU A 657 10.13 17.22 3.93
CA LEU A 657 9.55 16.98 2.61
C LEU A 657 8.02 17.11 2.62
N THR A 658 7.36 16.53 3.61
CA THR A 658 5.90 16.62 3.75
C THR A 658 5.45 18.05 4.06
N ALA A 659 6.20 18.77 4.89
CA ALA A 659 5.94 20.18 5.19
C ALA A 659 6.12 21.08 3.96
N LEU A 660 7.14 20.84 3.15
CA LEU A 660 7.36 21.54 1.89
C LEU A 660 6.19 21.33 0.93
N ARG A 661 5.76 20.08 0.75
CA ARG A 661 4.60 19.77 -0.09
C ARG A 661 3.35 20.51 0.36
N LYS A 662 3.09 20.56 1.66
CA LYS A 662 1.95 21.25 2.26
C LYS A 662 2.05 22.76 2.14
N SER A 663 3.24 23.33 2.01
CA SER A 663 3.52 24.77 2.12
C SER A 663 2.93 25.61 0.98
N SER A 664 2.63 25.03 -0.17
CA SER A 664 2.12 25.77 -1.34
C SER A 664 1.18 24.92 -2.18
N PRO A 665 0.08 25.50 -2.68
CA PRO A 665 -0.80 24.83 -3.64
C PRO A 665 -0.13 24.56 -4.99
N LEU A 666 1.04 25.15 -5.26
CA LEU A 666 1.78 24.92 -6.50
C LEU A 666 2.33 23.49 -6.60
N PHE A 667 2.55 22.81 -5.48
CA PHE A 667 2.96 21.40 -5.48
C PHE A 667 1.83 20.43 -5.83
N THR A 668 0.59 20.90 -5.74
CA THR A 668 -0.61 20.02 -5.82
C THR A 668 -1.68 20.65 -6.72
N LEU A 669 -1.31 20.95 -7.96
CA LEU A 669 -2.17 21.66 -8.92
C LEU A 669 -3.43 20.86 -9.28
N GLY A 670 -3.33 19.54 -9.36
CA GLY A 670 -4.46 18.62 -9.50
C GLY A 670 -5.03 18.48 -10.91
N ASP A 671 -4.94 19.51 -11.72
CA ASP A 671 -5.49 19.55 -13.07
C ASP A 671 -4.36 19.45 -14.12
N GLY A 672 -4.52 18.56 -15.10
CA GLY A 672 -3.49 18.31 -16.11
C GLY A 672 -3.16 19.53 -16.96
N ALA A 673 -4.17 20.30 -17.37
CA ALA A 673 -3.98 21.52 -18.17
C ALA A 673 -3.19 22.58 -17.37
N THR A 674 -3.45 22.70 -16.08
CA THR A 674 -2.74 23.61 -15.18
C THR A 674 -1.29 23.18 -15.00
N VAL A 675 -1.02 21.89 -14.84
CA VAL A 675 0.34 21.34 -14.77
C VAL A 675 1.09 21.63 -16.06
N MET A 676 0.50 21.34 -17.21
CA MET A 676 1.14 21.57 -18.52
C MET A 676 1.51 23.05 -18.74
N LYS A 677 0.75 23.95 -18.18
CA LYS A 677 0.98 25.40 -18.31
C LYS A 677 2.05 25.92 -17.35
N ARG A 678 2.15 25.36 -16.14
CA ARG A 678 2.94 25.92 -15.03
C ARG A 678 4.21 25.16 -14.70
N VAL A 679 4.24 23.86 -14.99
CA VAL A 679 5.37 22.99 -14.65
C VAL A 679 6.31 22.84 -15.84
N ASP A 680 7.61 22.96 -15.58
CA ASP A 680 8.65 22.76 -16.57
C ASP A 680 9.90 22.21 -15.89
N PHE A 681 10.91 21.88 -16.68
CA PHE A 681 12.18 21.38 -16.19
C PHE A 681 13.35 22.16 -16.79
N ARG A 682 14.41 22.28 -16.02
CA ARG A 682 15.72 22.76 -16.46
C ARG A 682 16.73 21.62 -16.38
N ASN A 683 17.90 21.82 -16.89
CA ASN A 683 18.96 20.80 -16.92
C ASN A 683 18.50 19.55 -17.65
N THR A 684 18.06 19.69 -18.89
CA THR A 684 17.60 18.62 -19.76
C THR A 684 18.48 18.50 -21.00
N GLY A 685 18.25 17.50 -21.84
CA GLY A 685 18.98 17.34 -23.10
C GLY A 685 20.32 16.62 -22.94
N ALA A 686 21.09 16.61 -24.04
CA ALA A 686 22.34 15.84 -24.12
C ALA A 686 23.46 16.40 -23.23
N ASP A 687 23.42 17.71 -22.98
CA ASP A 687 24.47 18.42 -22.20
C ASP A 687 24.10 18.57 -20.72
N GLN A 688 23.04 17.88 -20.26
CA GLN A 688 22.62 17.95 -18.87
C GLN A 688 23.69 17.45 -17.89
N GLN A 689 23.70 18.03 -16.69
CA GLN A 689 24.46 17.48 -15.57
C GLN A 689 23.71 16.26 -15.04
N THR A 690 24.28 15.08 -15.20
CA THR A 690 23.64 13.83 -14.77
C THR A 690 23.42 13.82 -13.25
N GLY A 691 22.23 13.36 -12.81
CA GLY A 691 21.86 13.30 -11.40
C GLY A 691 21.21 14.57 -10.86
N LEU A 692 21.16 15.65 -11.62
CA LEU A 692 20.52 16.92 -11.22
C LEU A 692 19.14 17.05 -11.86
N LEU A 693 18.11 17.04 -11.01
CA LEU A 693 16.70 17.24 -11.42
C LEU A 693 16.25 18.63 -10.98
N VAL A 694 15.76 19.41 -11.91
CA VAL A 694 15.31 20.79 -11.65
C VAL A 694 13.92 21.00 -12.23
N MET A 695 12.92 21.07 -11.35
CA MET A 695 11.54 21.33 -11.70
C MET A 695 11.19 22.78 -11.37
N THR A 696 10.50 23.45 -12.28
CA THR A 696 9.95 24.78 -12.05
C THR A 696 8.44 24.74 -12.02
N ILE A 697 7.84 25.51 -11.13
CA ILE A 697 6.40 25.72 -11.07
C ILE A 697 6.16 27.22 -11.09
N ASP A 698 5.65 27.72 -12.21
CA ASP A 698 5.48 29.16 -12.44
C ASP A 698 4.14 29.66 -11.90
N ASP A 699 4.18 30.76 -11.17
CA ASP A 699 2.98 31.46 -10.68
C ASP A 699 2.98 32.95 -11.05
N GLY A 700 3.76 33.32 -12.07
CA GLY A 700 3.76 34.65 -12.64
C GLY A 700 2.59 34.89 -13.59
N MET A 701 2.43 36.14 -14.02
CA MET A 701 1.31 36.59 -14.90
C MET A 701 1.25 35.79 -16.21
N GLN A 702 2.40 35.37 -16.75
CA GLN A 702 2.46 34.56 -17.97
C GLN A 702 1.86 33.17 -17.82
N ALA A 703 1.84 32.66 -16.60
CA ALA A 703 1.26 31.35 -16.29
C ALA A 703 -0.25 31.41 -16.00
N GLY A 704 -0.77 32.59 -15.71
CA GLY A 704 -2.17 32.79 -15.39
C GLY A 704 -2.38 33.53 -14.07
N ALA A 705 -3.56 33.38 -13.49
CA ALA A 705 -3.88 34.01 -12.20
C ALA A 705 -3.00 33.41 -11.09
N SER A 706 -2.61 34.25 -10.14
CA SER A 706 -1.81 33.81 -8.97
C SER A 706 -2.56 32.76 -8.15
N LEU A 707 -1.93 31.64 -7.90
CA LEU A 707 -2.44 30.56 -7.04
C LEU A 707 -1.88 30.63 -5.62
N ASP A 708 -0.70 31.19 -5.46
CA ASP A 708 -0.04 31.39 -4.17
C ASP A 708 0.49 32.82 -4.09
N SER A 709 -0.19 33.66 -3.30
CA SER A 709 0.16 35.08 -3.19
C SER A 709 1.53 35.36 -2.55
N ARG A 710 2.19 34.36 -1.99
CA ARG A 710 3.53 34.52 -1.39
C ARG A 710 4.65 34.50 -2.44
N VAL A 711 4.42 33.82 -3.59
CA VAL A 711 5.46 33.55 -4.56
C VAL A 711 4.99 33.79 -5.99
N ASP A 712 5.90 34.10 -6.88
CA ASP A 712 5.69 34.11 -8.33
C ASP A 712 6.23 32.85 -9.00
N GLY A 713 6.80 31.95 -8.25
CA GLY A 713 7.29 30.67 -8.72
C GLY A 713 8.07 29.89 -7.67
N ILE A 714 8.20 28.61 -7.91
CA ILE A 714 8.96 27.67 -7.08
C ILE A 714 9.91 26.89 -7.98
N VAL A 715 11.15 26.69 -7.52
CA VAL A 715 12.13 25.81 -8.14
C VAL A 715 12.45 24.69 -7.17
N VAL A 716 12.26 23.44 -7.61
CA VAL A 716 12.67 22.24 -6.88
C VAL A 716 13.96 21.73 -7.52
N ALA A 717 15.06 21.75 -6.80
CA ALA A 717 16.34 21.26 -7.26
C ALA A 717 16.78 20.07 -6.42
N ILE A 718 16.96 18.92 -7.06
CA ILE A 718 17.40 17.66 -6.43
C ILE A 718 18.73 17.28 -7.02
N ASN A 719 19.78 17.27 -6.21
CA ASN A 719 21.10 16.78 -6.61
C ASN A 719 21.29 15.34 -6.09
N ALA A 720 21.07 14.37 -6.97
CA ALA A 720 21.26 12.96 -6.70
C ALA A 720 22.62 12.46 -7.20
N ALA A 721 23.67 13.22 -6.89
CA ALA A 721 25.04 12.93 -7.28
C ALA A 721 26.01 13.14 -6.12
N PRO A 722 27.17 12.45 -6.13
CA PRO A 722 28.19 12.60 -5.07
C PRO A 722 28.99 13.89 -5.15
N GLU A 723 28.87 14.66 -6.23
CA GLU A 723 29.56 15.94 -6.40
C GLU A 723 28.54 17.08 -6.28
N SER A 724 29.08 18.25 -5.89
CA SER A 724 28.38 19.52 -5.94
C SER A 724 27.94 19.84 -7.37
N ARG A 725 26.77 20.41 -7.54
CA ARG A 725 26.27 20.90 -8.84
C ARG A 725 25.93 22.38 -8.77
N THR A 726 26.22 23.13 -9.83
CA THR A 726 25.87 24.53 -9.95
C THR A 726 24.86 24.73 -11.06
N LEU A 727 23.81 25.49 -10.77
CA LEU A 727 22.69 25.79 -11.65
C LEU A 727 22.74 27.27 -12.01
N GLN A 728 22.84 27.59 -13.31
CA GLN A 728 22.96 28.95 -13.83
C GLN A 728 21.66 29.48 -14.46
N ASP A 729 20.65 28.63 -14.59
CA ASP A 729 19.41 28.90 -15.35
C ASP A 729 18.59 30.04 -14.78
N PHE A 730 18.82 30.41 -13.52
CA PHE A 730 18.07 31.48 -12.84
C PHE A 730 18.93 32.74 -12.59
N ALA A 731 19.99 32.91 -13.36
CA ALA A 731 20.80 34.12 -13.30
C ALA A 731 19.91 35.37 -13.47
N GLY A 732 20.12 36.35 -12.61
CA GLY A 732 19.33 37.58 -12.56
C GLY A 732 17.99 37.46 -11.86
N THR A 733 17.64 36.28 -11.34
CA THR A 733 16.42 36.01 -10.58
C THR A 733 16.71 36.00 -9.08
N SER A 734 15.89 36.69 -8.30
CA SER A 734 16.06 36.82 -6.85
C SER A 734 15.42 35.64 -6.09
N LEU A 735 15.91 34.42 -6.30
CA LEU A 735 15.45 33.22 -5.61
C LEU A 735 15.93 33.23 -4.14
N GLN A 736 15.09 32.69 -3.29
CA GLN A 736 15.36 32.49 -1.86
C GLN A 736 15.07 31.05 -1.48
N LEU A 737 15.89 30.47 -0.61
CA LEU A 737 15.62 29.17 -0.04
C LEU A 737 14.33 29.23 0.79
N SER A 738 13.46 28.21 0.69
CA SER A 738 12.24 28.11 1.46
C SER A 738 12.47 28.36 2.95
N ALA A 739 11.56 29.08 3.58
CA ALA A 739 11.63 29.35 5.03
C ALA A 739 11.66 28.07 5.86
N ILE A 740 11.00 27.00 5.41
CA ILE A 740 11.03 25.68 6.08
C ILE A 740 12.46 25.13 6.11
N GLN A 741 13.18 25.21 5.00
CA GLN A 741 14.56 24.72 4.90
C GLN A 741 15.54 25.64 5.61
N GLN A 742 15.32 26.94 5.58
CA GLN A 742 16.11 27.89 6.37
C GLN A 742 15.98 27.59 7.87
N ALA A 743 14.77 27.36 8.36
CA ALA A 743 14.51 27.04 9.75
C ALA A 743 15.16 25.74 10.20
N ALA A 744 15.23 24.74 9.33
CA ALA A 744 15.90 23.47 9.62
C ALA A 744 17.44 23.60 9.68
N GLY A 745 18.01 24.58 8.99
CA GLY A 745 19.45 24.89 9.05
C GLY A 745 20.31 23.70 8.64
N ASP A 746 21.28 23.35 9.49
CA ASP A 746 22.21 22.24 9.24
C ASP A 746 21.55 20.85 9.19
N ARG A 747 20.31 20.72 9.68
CA ARG A 747 19.52 19.48 9.65
C ARG A 747 18.69 19.33 8.37
N SER A 748 18.67 20.37 7.52
CA SER A 748 17.91 20.37 6.27
C SER A 748 18.57 19.51 5.21
N LEU A 749 17.78 18.98 4.32
CA LEU A 749 18.23 18.44 3.03
C LEU A 749 18.91 19.51 2.16
N ALA A 750 18.65 20.80 2.43
CA ALA A 750 19.28 21.95 1.76
C ALA A 750 20.52 22.48 2.48
N SER A 751 21.01 21.80 3.53
CA SER A 751 22.20 22.24 4.24
C SER A 751 23.38 22.41 3.28
N GLY A 752 24.00 23.57 3.30
CA GLY A 752 25.12 23.92 2.41
C GLY A 752 24.71 24.41 1.02
N VAL A 753 23.45 24.49 0.70
CA VAL A 753 22.96 25.12 -0.54
C VAL A 753 23.25 26.62 -0.49
N GLN A 754 23.84 27.14 -1.59
CA GLN A 754 24.21 28.57 -1.71
C GLN A 754 23.44 29.17 -2.88
N VAL A 755 22.80 30.30 -2.63
CA VAL A 755 22.19 31.14 -3.65
C VAL A 755 23.02 32.40 -3.78
N ALA A 756 23.73 32.52 -4.88
CA ALA A 756 24.61 33.66 -5.10
C ALA A 756 23.84 34.94 -5.53
N ALA A 757 24.46 36.11 -5.36
CA ALA A 757 23.83 37.38 -5.74
C ALA A 757 23.54 37.48 -7.24
N ASP A 758 24.24 36.74 -8.09
CA ASP A 758 24.02 36.68 -9.54
C ASP A 758 22.87 35.75 -9.94
N GLY A 759 22.27 35.05 -8.96
CA GLY A 759 21.16 34.11 -9.20
C GLY A 759 21.61 32.66 -9.44
N SER A 760 22.91 32.38 -9.42
CA SER A 760 23.39 30.99 -9.50
C SER A 760 23.11 30.24 -8.19
N VAL A 761 22.86 28.95 -8.30
CA VAL A 761 22.57 28.08 -7.14
C VAL A 761 23.55 26.93 -7.12
N THR A 762 24.21 26.75 -5.99
CA THR A 762 25.13 25.62 -5.78
C THR A 762 24.55 24.66 -4.79
N LEU A 763 24.46 23.39 -5.21
CA LEU A 763 23.81 22.29 -4.49
C LEU A 763 24.88 21.26 -4.08
N PRO A 764 25.10 21.04 -2.78
CA PRO A 764 25.97 19.97 -2.32
C PRO A 764 25.50 18.60 -2.79
N ALA A 765 26.36 17.59 -2.66
CA ALA A 765 26.03 16.20 -2.94
C ALA A 765 24.78 15.77 -2.16
N TRP A 766 23.92 15.01 -2.81
CA TRP A 766 22.72 14.40 -2.22
C TRP A 766 21.87 15.41 -1.42
N SER A 767 21.53 16.52 -2.07
CA SER A 767 20.75 17.60 -1.48
C SER A 767 19.43 17.85 -2.21
N VAL A 768 18.51 18.46 -1.51
CA VAL A 768 17.22 18.90 -2.03
C VAL A 768 17.00 20.34 -1.62
N ALA A 769 16.77 21.22 -2.58
CA ALA A 769 16.46 22.63 -2.33
C ALA A 769 15.12 23.00 -2.94
N VAL A 770 14.29 23.64 -2.15
CA VAL A 770 13.08 24.31 -2.63
C VAL A 770 13.37 25.81 -2.57
N LEU A 771 13.41 26.43 -3.74
CA LEU A 771 13.72 27.83 -3.91
C LEU A 771 12.46 28.57 -4.32
N GLU A 772 12.20 29.70 -3.71
CA GLU A 772 11.02 30.52 -3.96
C GLU A 772 11.41 31.84 -4.61
N LEU A 773 10.65 32.25 -5.64
CA LEU A 773 10.66 33.61 -6.14
C LEU A 773 9.57 34.38 -5.40
N PRO A 774 9.90 35.23 -4.43
CA PRO A 774 8.88 35.92 -3.66
C PRO A 774 8.01 36.82 -4.54
N GLN A 775 6.70 36.85 -4.27
CA GLN A 775 5.80 37.82 -4.85
C GLN A 775 5.96 39.16 -4.10
N GLY A 776 6.05 40.27 -4.84
CA GLY A 776 6.07 41.61 -4.28
C GLY A 776 4.65 42.09 -3.90
N GLU A 777 4.38 43.37 -4.08
CA GLU A 777 3.07 43.98 -3.80
C GLU A 777 1.96 43.43 -4.74
N SER A 778 2.36 42.90 -5.89
CA SER A 778 1.48 42.31 -6.89
C SER A 778 2.19 41.17 -7.63
N GLN A 779 1.41 40.37 -8.34
CA GLN A 779 1.93 39.28 -9.16
C GLN A 779 2.91 39.82 -10.20
N GLY A 780 4.12 39.30 -10.22
CA GLY A 780 5.17 39.59 -11.17
C GLY A 780 5.12 38.74 -12.44
N ALA A 781 6.14 38.86 -13.27
CA ALA A 781 6.25 38.13 -14.52
C ALA A 781 6.43 36.62 -14.31
N GLY A 782 7.01 36.21 -13.18
CA GLY A 782 7.26 34.79 -12.89
C GLY A 782 8.70 34.38 -13.17
N LEU A 783 8.91 33.07 -13.24
CA LEU A 783 10.21 32.46 -13.52
C LEU A 783 10.60 32.69 -15.01
N PRO A 784 11.90 32.72 -15.31
CA PRO A 784 12.36 32.78 -16.70
C PRO A 784 11.75 31.64 -17.55
N VAL A 785 11.32 31.97 -18.75
CA VAL A 785 10.75 30.99 -19.68
C VAL A 785 11.85 30.08 -20.22
N SER A 786 11.57 28.78 -20.30
CA SER A 786 12.51 27.86 -20.93
C SER A 786 12.47 27.99 -22.46
N SER A 787 13.56 27.61 -23.11
CA SER A 787 13.71 27.63 -24.56
C SER A 787 13.10 26.40 -25.25
N LYS A 788 11.91 25.95 -24.87
CA LYS A 788 11.23 24.82 -25.55
C LYS A 788 10.98 25.10 -27.00
#